data_2f7cfd204c7d93513dce085ca83dadd2
#
_entry.id   2f7cfd204c7d93513dce085ca83dadd2
#
_cell.length_a   1.000
_cell.length_b   1.000
_cell.length_c   1.000
_cell.angle_alpha   90.00
_cell.angle_beta   90.00
_cell.angle_gamma   90.00
#
_symmetry.space_group_name_H-M   'P 1'
#
loop_
_entity.id
_entity.type
_entity.pdbx_description
1 polymer ?
#
loop_
_entity_poly.entity_id
_entity_poly.type
_entity_poly.pdbx_seq_one_letter_code
_entity_poly.pdbx_strand_id
1 'polypeptide(L)'
;MSDQFFYGEGRIGKNKVLISGSINKSLEKELNRFGGCYLVNYKAKVEQIMPATNPGVFDYQKYYRSKKIRERVKLESYELYPKKITIFDWIHILRKWLIDYFEKMPQFTRFFASEMVLAQNPSPENKVLLNSYRDLGIIHLLSISGLHVSLYILGIMWLGTIMKRTEEELTIFCVLFLIIEILLSNFQAGFVRASLSYFWNVFFKRKKIMISSGDKLGIVALTHLLFNPLLFLNSGAILSYLLVFGLEISKNFKKIKQNIVLNLLITPILLHNFYRINFLTIIYNFLIVPIFNFILLPLTFIVIFIFWCLPDIVRISEPIFKVIADLTNFIADKQVGLITFGQINWFQTIFLLAVTLFLIIMPKNKVKKLKLRVILLGAYTSFFCLIHFPLKGQVSFIDVGQGDSILITTPLNRKTYLIDTGGKLNFGKRKSEPQLNRITIPFLYAQGIDHLDGVFLSHQDADHIGDLKALLDQIPVKHLYFARGLTDNQSFMKKISNHLNDVQLMPLLAGDKVREGGIDFDVLYPFKAGLGKNEDSLSITFKLANKRWLFTGDLGREGEKEIQNHYNFQVDYFKLGHHGSKTSSDPDFLKQLNPCLVFISSGRNNRFGHPHQETLRTLKDLGIPYLNTQDSGTITWNYSPFQGDKITTFYKGNTKWH
;
A
#
# COMPACT_ATOMS: atom_id res chain seq x y z
N MET A 1 21.46 17.89 15.11
CA MET A 1 22.10 17.02 14.11
C MET A 1 21.06 16.00 13.70
N SER A 2 20.53 16.07 12.48
CA SER A 2 19.52 15.10 12.02
C SER A 2 20.25 13.88 11.52
N ASP A 3 20.19 12.79 12.27
CA ASP A 3 20.68 11.51 11.83
C ASP A 3 19.96 11.11 10.53
N GLN A 4 20.71 10.92 9.47
CA GLN A 4 20.17 10.37 8.25
C GLN A 4 20.09 8.85 8.43
N PHE A 5 18.94 8.28 8.05
CA PHE A 5 18.76 6.84 8.06
C PHE A 5 19.04 6.28 6.67
N PHE A 6 19.83 5.21 6.60
CA PHE A 6 19.94 4.42 5.39
C PHE A 6 19.17 3.12 5.50
N TYR A 7 18.74 2.63 4.35
CA TYR A 7 18.02 1.40 4.20
C TYR A 7 18.42 0.76 2.88
N GLY A 8 18.75 -0.52 2.90
CA GLY A 8 19.20 -1.22 1.71
C GLY A 8 19.20 -2.73 1.85
N GLU A 9 19.57 -3.41 0.78
CA GLU A 9 19.81 -4.84 0.75
C GLU A 9 21.29 -5.12 0.98
N GLY A 10 21.61 -6.10 1.81
CA GLY A 10 22.96 -6.54 2.09
C GLY A 10 23.05 -8.06 2.17
N ARG A 11 24.24 -8.55 2.49
CA ARG A 11 24.50 -9.99 2.70
C ARG A 11 25.22 -10.23 4.02
N ILE A 12 24.79 -11.27 4.73
CA ILE A 12 25.50 -11.83 5.87
C ILE A 12 25.78 -13.29 5.53
N GLY A 13 27.06 -13.62 5.27
CA GLY A 13 27.43 -14.91 4.69
C GLY A 13 26.74 -15.15 3.35
N LYS A 14 25.95 -16.22 3.24
CA LYS A 14 25.18 -16.57 2.02
C LYS A 14 23.78 -15.95 1.98
N ASN A 15 23.29 -15.40 3.09
CA ASN A 15 21.92 -14.91 3.23
C ASN A 15 21.78 -13.44 2.80
N LYS A 16 20.77 -13.15 2.00
CA LYS A 16 20.35 -11.77 1.74
C LYS A 16 19.52 -11.26 2.91
N VAL A 17 19.81 -10.05 3.36
CA VAL A 17 19.12 -9.39 4.47
C VAL A 17 18.79 -7.95 4.10
N LEU A 18 17.78 -7.38 4.76
CA LEU A 18 17.58 -5.93 4.76
C LEU A 18 18.46 -5.31 5.83
N ILE A 19 19.18 -4.27 5.48
CA ILE A 19 20.04 -3.55 6.42
C ILE A 19 19.48 -2.14 6.61
N SER A 20 19.41 -1.70 7.84
CA SER A 20 19.03 -0.32 8.19
C SER A 20 19.87 0.19 9.34
N GLY A 21 20.19 1.47 9.32
CA GLY A 21 20.98 2.10 10.38
C GLY A 21 20.94 3.61 10.28
N SER A 22 21.43 4.30 11.32
CA SER A 22 21.67 5.73 11.28
C SER A 22 23.00 6.00 10.60
N ILE A 23 23.08 7.05 9.82
CA ILE A 23 24.30 7.48 9.14
C ILE A 23 24.55 8.97 9.45
N ASN A 24 25.78 9.28 9.83
CA ASN A 24 26.22 10.66 9.95
C ASN A 24 26.80 11.16 8.61
N LYS A 25 27.00 12.47 8.47
CA LYS A 25 27.52 13.05 7.23
C LYS A 25 28.93 12.57 6.84
N SER A 26 29.76 12.18 7.81
CA SER A 26 31.10 11.67 7.53
C SER A 26 31.04 10.27 6.94
N LEU A 27 30.25 9.36 7.53
CA LEU A 27 30.00 8.01 7.04
C LEU A 27 29.27 8.01 5.69
N GLU A 28 28.38 8.97 5.46
CA GLU A 28 27.73 9.14 4.15
C GLU A 28 28.74 9.48 3.05
N LYS A 29 29.70 10.35 3.33
CA LYS A 29 30.79 10.66 2.40
C LYS A 29 31.68 9.44 2.14
N GLU A 30 31.97 8.65 3.16
CA GLU A 30 32.74 7.40 3.02
C GLU A 30 31.99 6.35 2.20
N LEU A 31 30.71 6.09 2.50
CA LEU A 31 29.85 5.19 1.70
C LEU A 31 29.79 5.62 0.24
N ASN A 32 29.72 6.93 -0.01
CA ASN A 32 29.70 7.48 -1.35
C ASN A 32 31.05 7.37 -2.08
N ARG A 33 32.14 7.31 -1.34
CA ARG A 33 33.51 7.16 -1.86
C ARG A 33 33.86 5.71 -2.18
N PHE A 34 33.26 4.75 -1.46
CA PHE A 34 33.49 3.33 -1.66
C PHE A 34 32.52 2.76 -2.69
N GLY A 35 33.01 2.09 -3.71
CA GLY A 35 32.19 1.33 -4.66
C GLY A 35 31.53 0.08 -4.05
N GLY A 36 31.95 -0.32 -2.85
CA GLY A 36 31.43 -1.38 -2.02
C GLY A 36 32.14 -1.36 -0.67
N CYS A 37 31.45 -1.76 0.38
CA CYS A 37 32.01 -1.81 1.72
C CYS A 37 31.61 -3.08 2.48
N TYR A 38 32.44 -3.47 3.44
CA TYR A 38 32.09 -4.42 4.48
C TYR A 38 31.73 -3.66 5.76
N LEU A 39 30.76 -4.21 6.49
CA LEU A 39 30.49 -3.80 7.86
C LEU A 39 31.33 -4.66 8.78
N VAL A 40 32.13 -4.02 9.60
CA VAL A 40 33.03 -4.67 10.58
C VAL A 40 32.74 -4.08 11.95
N ASN A 41 33.02 -4.83 13.00
CA ASN A 41 32.80 -4.39 14.39
C ASN A 41 31.40 -3.83 14.62
N TYR A 42 30.37 -4.53 14.08
CA TYR A 42 29.00 -4.06 14.16
C TYR A 42 28.25 -4.68 15.35
N LYS A 43 27.43 -3.84 15.97
CA LYS A 43 26.38 -4.24 16.90
C LYS A 43 25.03 -4.07 16.21
N ALA A 44 24.25 -5.13 16.13
CA ALA A 44 23.01 -5.11 15.38
C ALA A 44 21.93 -5.95 16.05
N LYS A 45 20.70 -5.51 15.86
CA LYS A 45 19.49 -6.30 16.16
C LYS A 45 19.02 -6.99 14.89
N VAL A 46 18.86 -8.31 14.95
CA VAL A 46 18.24 -9.08 13.87
C VAL A 46 16.74 -9.23 14.17
N GLU A 47 15.92 -8.77 13.26
CA GLU A 47 14.46 -8.83 13.37
C GLU A 47 13.91 -9.62 12.18
N GLN A 48 12.90 -10.43 12.41
CA GLN A 48 12.15 -11.04 11.30
C GLN A 48 11.29 -9.98 10.62
N ILE A 49 11.19 -10.07 9.29
CA ILE A 49 10.25 -9.22 8.56
C ILE A 49 8.84 -9.69 8.89
N MET A 50 8.07 -8.79 9.52
CA MET A 50 6.72 -9.11 9.96
C MET A 50 5.77 -9.25 8.77
N PRO A 51 4.82 -10.19 8.83
CA PRO A 51 3.71 -10.24 7.88
C PRO A 51 2.78 -9.02 8.02
N ALA A 52 1.80 -8.89 7.13
CA ALA A 52 0.73 -7.94 7.31
C ALA A 52 0.03 -8.18 8.66
N THR A 53 -0.43 -7.10 9.28
CA THR A 53 -1.13 -7.14 10.57
C THR A 53 -2.61 -6.81 10.45
N ASN A 54 -3.03 -6.37 9.26
CA ASN A 54 -4.41 -6.00 8.96
C ASN A 54 -4.85 -6.63 7.63
N PRO A 55 -6.14 -6.94 7.47
CA PRO A 55 -6.71 -7.28 6.17
C PRO A 55 -6.43 -6.18 5.13
N GLY A 56 -6.22 -6.57 3.89
CA GLY A 56 -6.03 -5.61 2.81
C GLY A 56 -4.66 -4.89 2.78
N VAL A 57 -3.84 -5.02 3.80
CA VAL A 57 -2.53 -4.38 3.88
C VAL A 57 -1.48 -5.18 3.13
N PHE A 58 -0.54 -4.47 2.50
CA PHE A 58 0.56 -5.09 1.77
C PHE A 58 1.44 -5.96 2.65
N ASP A 59 1.61 -7.22 2.28
CA ASP A 59 2.42 -8.18 3.03
C ASP A 59 3.90 -8.09 2.65
N TYR A 60 4.65 -7.30 3.42
CA TYR A 60 6.10 -7.14 3.24
C TYR A 60 6.86 -8.45 3.39
N GLN A 61 6.42 -9.37 4.25
CA GLN A 61 7.08 -10.66 4.44
C GLN A 61 7.00 -11.50 3.17
N LYS A 62 5.82 -11.62 2.55
CA LYS A 62 5.65 -12.34 1.27
C LYS A 62 6.48 -11.70 0.16
N TYR A 63 6.46 -10.37 0.08
CA TYR A 63 7.23 -9.62 -0.91
C TYR A 63 8.74 -9.89 -0.79
N TYR A 64 9.31 -9.75 0.41
CA TYR A 64 10.74 -9.96 0.59
C TYR A 64 11.15 -11.44 0.52
N ARG A 65 10.25 -12.37 0.92
CA ARG A 65 10.47 -13.80 0.67
C ARG A 65 10.60 -14.12 -0.83
N SER A 66 9.81 -13.46 -1.70
CA SER A 66 9.96 -13.64 -3.15
C SER A 66 11.33 -13.17 -3.67
N LYS A 67 12.01 -12.30 -2.92
CA LYS A 67 13.40 -11.85 -3.16
C LYS A 67 14.45 -12.67 -2.39
N LYS A 68 14.06 -13.74 -1.70
CA LYS A 68 14.90 -14.57 -0.84
C LYS A 68 15.46 -13.83 0.38
N ILE A 69 14.77 -12.80 0.86
CA ILE A 69 15.11 -12.03 2.06
C ILE A 69 14.10 -12.40 3.16
N ARG A 70 14.59 -12.80 4.34
CA ARG A 70 13.75 -13.20 5.47
C ARG A 70 13.90 -12.30 6.69
N GLU A 71 15.05 -11.65 6.82
CA GLU A 71 15.47 -10.94 8.02
C GLU A 71 15.82 -9.49 7.70
N ARG A 72 15.63 -8.66 8.70
CA ARG A 72 16.06 -7.27 8.74
C ARG A 72 17.11 -7.12 9.84
N VAL A 73 18.22 -6.47 9.50
CA VAL A 73 19.30 -6.18 10.43
C VAL A 73 19.29 -4.68 10.69
N LYS A 74 19.02 -4.30 11.92
CA LYS A 74 19.08 -2.91 12.38
C LYS A 74 20.42 -2.68 13.06
N LEU A 75 21.27 -1.88 12.43
CA LEU A 75 22.59 -1.54 12.94
C LEU A 75 22.47 -0.48 14.04
N GLU A 76 23.11 -0.72 15.17
CA GLU A 76 23.22 0.23 16.28
C GLU A 76 24.59 0.97 16.22
N SER A 77 25.65 0.23 15.97
CA SER A 77 27.00 0.75 15.74
C SER A 77 27.70 -0.10 14.68
N TYR A 78 28.56 0.49 13.88
CA TYR A 78 29.30 -0.21 12.83
C TYR A 78 30.46 0.62 12.31
N GLU A 79 31.44 -0.07 11.73
CA GLU A 79 32.58 0.51 11.02
C GLU A 79 32.49 0.06 9.56
N LEU A 80 32.95 0.93 8.66
CA LEU A 80 32.96 0.67 7.22
C LEU A 80 34.41 0.38 6.76
N TYR A 81 34.58 -0.72 6.06
CA TYR A 81 35.84 -1.03 5.40
C TYR A 81 35.65 -1.17 3.88
N PRO A 82 36.54 -0.60 3.07
CA PRO A 82 36.47 -0.72 1.62
C PRO A 82 36.60 -2.19 1.21
N LYS A 83 35.76 -2.59 0.26
CA LYS A 83 35.75 -3.92 -0.35
C LYS A 83 36.44 -3.89 -1.70
N LYS A 84 37.19 -4.95 -2.06
CA LYS A 84 37.60 -5.15 -3.47
C LYS A 84 36.35 -5.27 -4.35
N ILE A 85 36.31 -4.41 -5.38
CA ILE A 85 35.17 -4.31 -6.30
C ILE A 85 35.12 -5.58 -7.15
N THR A 86 33.97 -6.26 -7.12
CA THR A 86 33.66 -7.40 -7.98
C THR A 86 32.86 -6.93 -9.19
N ILE A 87 32.72 -7.79 -10.21
CA ILE A 87 31.89 -7.48 -11.40
C ILE A 87 30.43 -7.17 -11.04
N PHE A 88 29.91 -7.77 -10.00
CA PHE A 88 28.53 -7.48 -9.52
C PHE A 88 28.46 -6.12 -8.78
N ASP A 89 29.54 -5.68 -8.14
CA ASP A 89 29.58 -4.37 -7.50
C ASP A 89 29.56 -3.25 -8.55
N TRP A 90 30.12 -3.48 -9.76
CA TRP A 90 30.05 -2.53 -10.88
C TRP A 90 28.60 -2.20 -11.28
N ILE A 91 27.71 -3.19 -11.24
CA ILE A 91 26.27 -2.96 -11.52
C ILE A 91 25.66 -2.03 -10.48
N HIS A 92 26.00 -2.22 -9.20
CA HIS A 92 25.50 -1.34 -8.13
C HIS A 92 26.08 0.07 -8.23
N ILE A 93 27.37 0.19 -8.63
CA ILE A 93 28.03 1.48 -8.87
C ILE A 93 27.36 2.18 -10.06
N LEU A 94 27.13 1.47 -11.17
CA LEU A 94 26.46 2.00 -12.36
C LEU A 94 25.03 2.43 -12.03
N ARG A 95 24.28 1.59 -11.27
CA ARG A 95 22.95 1.94 -10.81
C ARG A 95 22.93 3.20 -9.95
N LYS A 96 23.88 3.33 -9.01
CA LYS A 96 24.02 4.53 -8.20
C LYS A 96 24.36 5.74 -9.06
N TRP A 97 25.32 5.61 -9.98
CA TRP A 97 25.69 6.68 -10.89
C TRP A 97 24.48 7.15 -11.71
N LEU A 98 23.65 6.23 -12.20
CA LEU A 98 22.40 6.57 -12.90
C LEU A 98 21.41 7.29 -11.99
N ILE A 99 21.27 6.87 -10.72
CA ILE A 99 20.41 7.57 -9.75
C ILE A 99 20.91 9.00 -9.55
N ASP A 100 22.20 9.18 -9.24
CA ASP A 100 22.83 10.50 -9.03
C ASP A 100 22.75 11.37 -10.31
N TYR A 101 22.80 10.75 -11.48
CA TYR A 101 22.63 11.41 -12.77
C TYR A 101 21.19 11.88 -12.97
N PHE A 102 20.19 11.05 -12.70
CA PHE A 102 18.79 11.41 -12.80
C PHE A 102 18.36 12.43 -11.74
N GLU A 103 18.98 12.42 -10.55
CA GLU A 103 18.70 13.43 -9.52
C GLU A 103 19.02 14.87 -9.95
N LYS A 104 19.92 15.05 -10.91
CA LYS A 104 20.24 16.36 -11.50
C LYS A 104 19.19 16.85 -12.50
N MET A 105 18.30 15.97 -12.95
CA MET A 105 17.24 16.30 -13.90
C MET A 105 16.05 16.97 -13.20
N PRO A 106 15.24 17.77 -13.92
CA PRO A 106 13.98 18.31 -13.41
C PRO A 106 13.02 17.21 -12.95
N GLN A 107 12.02 17.59 -12.15
CA GLN A 107 11.17 16.66 -11.38
C GLN A 107 10.49 15.57 -12.24
N PHE A 108 9.80 15.95 -13.31
CA PHE A 108 9.03 14.99 -14.12
C PHE A 108 9.93 14.17 -15.04
N THR A 109 10.94 14.79 -15.62
CA THR A 109 11.97 14.07 -16.41
C THR A 109 12.65 13.01 -15.54
N ARG A 110 13.07 13.36 -14.32
CA ARG A 110 13.64 12.43 -13.34
C ARG A 110 12.69 11.30 -13.00
N PHE A 111 11.40 11.59 -12.81
CA PHE A 111 10.38 10.58 -12.54
C PHE A 111 10.34 9.51 -13.63
N PHE A 112 10.13 9.94 -14.88
CA PHE A 112 10.03 8.99 -16.00
C PHE A 112 11.34 8.25 -16.28
N ALA A 113 12.49 8.93 -16.20
CA ALA A 113 13.80 8.29 -16.36
C ALA A 113 14.04 7.21 -15.30
N SER A 114 13.76 7.50 -14.03
CA SER A 114 13.96 6.55 -12.93
C SER A 114 13.03 5.35 -13.00
N GLU A 115 11.75 5.55 -13.36
CA GLU A 115 10.79 4.46 -13.52
C GLU A 115 11.10 3.58 -14.71
N MET A 116 11.44 4.17 -15.88
CA MET A 116 11.61 3.44 -17.12
C MET A 116 12.97 2.74 -17.27
N VAL A 117 14.02 3.20 -16.57
CA VAL A 117 15.35 2.60 -16.63
C VAL A 117 15.65 1.77 -15.38
N LEU A 118 15.36 2.29 -14.19
CA LEU A 118 15.74 1.66 -12.93
C LEU A 118 14.59 0.91 -12.23
N ALA A 119 13.35 1.05 -12.74
CA ALA A 119 12.14 0.58 -12.06
C ALA A 119 12.08 1.05 -10.60
N GLN A 120 12.49 2.27 -10.34
CA GLN A 120 12.61 2.82 -8.99
C GLN A 120 12.15 4.27 -8.94
N ASN A 121 11.32 4.56 -7.94
CA ASN A 121 10.89 5.92 -7.67
C ASN A 121 11.05 6.24 -6.18
N PRO A 122 12.19 6.80 -5.78
CA PRO A 122 12.49 7.07 -4.38
C PRO A 122 11.76 8.31 -3.83
N SER A 123 11.19 9.17 -4.69
CA SER A 123 10.60 10.44 -4.24
C SER A 123 9.16 10.29 -3.77
N PRO A 124 8.82 10.73 -2.53
CA PRO A 124 7.43 10.76 -2.05
C PRO A 124 6.49 11.62 -2.90
N GLU A 125 7.01 12.70 -3.52
CA GLU A 125 6.25 13.62 -4.36
C GLU A 125 5.67 12.96 -5.62
N ASN A 126 6.36 11.96 -6.11
CA ASN A 126 5.96 11.22 -7.31
C ASN A 126 4.89 10.14 -7.06
N LYS A 127 4.55 9.88 -5.79
CA LYS A 127 3.52 8.88 -5.45
C LYS A 127 2.13 9.29 -5.88
N VAL A 128 1.83 10.57 -5.90
CA VAL A 128 0.55 11.09 -6.40
C VAL A 128 0.39 10.63 -7.85
N LEU A 129 1.38 10.89 -8.69
CA LEU A 129 1.36 10.50 -10.10
C LEU A 129 1.28 8.97 -10.27
N LEU A 130 2.02 8.19 -9.49
CA LEU A 130 1.93 6.72 -9.50
C LEU A 130 0.52 6.22 -9.13
N ASN A 131 -0.10 6.84 -8.14
CA ASN A 131 -1.47 6.52 -7.76
C ASN A 131 -2.46 6.87 -8.88
N SER A 132 -2.29 8.02 -9.54
CA SER A 132 -3.10 8.41 -10.71
C SER A 132 -3.00 7.38 -11.83
N TYR A 133 -1.80 6.91 -12.17
CA TYR A 133 -1.62 5.82 -13.14
C TYR A 133 -2.28 4.50 -12.70
N ARG A 134 -2.28 4.22 -11.40
CA ARG A 134 -2.95 3.04 -10.82
C ARG A 134 -4.47 3.16 -10.91
N ASP A 135 -5.02 4.30 -10.51
CA ASP A 135 -6.46 4.55 -10.47
C ASP A 135 -7.09 4.59 -11.87
N LEU A 136 -6.33 5.00 -12.87
CA LEU A 136 -6.72 4.88 -14.29
C LEU A 136 -6.52 3.45 -14.86
N GLY A 137 -5.86 2.55 -14.13
CA GLY A 137 -5.57 1.19 -14.56
C GLY A 137 -4.43 1.08 -15.59
N ILE A 138 -3.62 2.14 -15.75
CA ILE A 138 -2.55 2.24 -16.75
C ILE A 138 -1.13 2.18 -16.16
N ILE A 139 -1.00 1.79 -14.88
CA ILE A 139 0.29 1.68 -14.17
C ILE A 139 1.30 0.76 -14.89
N HIS A 140 0.81 -0.20 -15.68
CA HIS A 140 1.64 -1.12 -16.46
C HIS A 140 2.47 -0.41 -17.54
N LEU A 141 2.13 0.82 -17.93
CA LEU A 141 2.90 1.62 -18.87
C LEU A 141 4.21 2.12 -18.25
N LEU A 142 4.17 2.48 -16.97
CA LEU A 142 5.36 2.93 -16.24
C LEU A 142 6.31 1.78 -15.89
N SER A 143 5.78 0.57 -15.74
CA SER A 143 6.64 -0.58 -15.42
C SER A 143 7.46 -1.02 -16.61
N ILE A 144 8.75 -1.33 -16.40
CA ILE A 144 9.61 -1.87 -17.45
C ILE A 144 9.00 -3.18 -17.95
N SER A 145 8.60 -3.21 -19.22
CA SER A 145 7.79 -4.27 -19.83
C SER A 145 8.41 -4.83 -21.10
N GLY A 146 7.73 -5.78 -21.73
CA GLY A 146 8.13 -6.32 -23.04
C GLY A 146 8.22 -5.29 -24.14
N LEU A 147 7.49 -4.17 -24.04
CA LEU A 147 7.59 -3.06 -24.97
C LEU A 147 8.98 -2.40 -24.92
N HIS A 148 9.50 -2.16 -23.71
CA HIS A 148 10.84 -1.61 -23.51
C HIS A 148 11.91 -2.53 -24.13
N VAL A 149 11.81 -3.84 -23.90
CA VAL A 149 12.71 -4.82 -24.55
C VAL A 149 12.68 -4.69 -26.06
N SER A 150 11.49 -4.61 -26.64
CA SER A 150 11.33 -4.46 -28.10
C SER A 150 11.95 -3.16 -28.62
N LEU A 151 11.78 -2.05 -27.90
CA LEU A 151 12.35 -0.75 -28.28
C LEU A 151 13.87 -0.73 -28.15
N TYR A 152 14.44 -1.31 -27.10
CA TYR A 152 15.89 -1.45 -26.98
C TYR A 152 16.48 -2.22 -28.14
N ILE A 153 15.87 -3.38 -28.47
CA ILE A 153 16.31 -4.21 -29.58
C ILE A 153 16.20 -3.44 -30.90
N LEU A 154 15.05 -2.80 -31.18
CA LEU A 154 14.85 -2.01 -32.39
C LEU A 154 15.84 -0.86 -32.48
N GLY A 155 16.10 -0.13 -31.40
CA GLY A 155 17.07 0.96 -31.35
C GLY A 155 18.49 0.46 -31.63
N ILE A 156 18.92 -0.63 -31.00
CA ILE A 156 20.25 -1.23 -31.21
C ILE A 156 20.40 -1.73 -32.64
N MET A 157 19.38 -2.42 -33.16
CA MET A 157 19.40 -2.93 -34.54
C MET A 157 19.43 -1.78 -35.55
N TRP A 158 18.65 -0.73 -35.35
CA TRP A 158 18.62 0.46 -36.22
C TRP A 158 19.98 1.19 -36.23
N LEU A 159 20.56 1.47 -35.07
CA LEU A 159 21.89 2.07 -34.94
C LEU A 159 22.96 1.19 -35.57
N GLY A 160 22.88 -0.11 -35.33
CA GLY A 160 23.82 -1.07 -35.87
C GLY A 160 23.77 -1.18 -37.39
N THR A 161 22.58 -1.08 -38.02
CA THR A 161 22.45 -1.04 -39.47
C THR A 161 23.08 0.22 -40.06
N ILE A 162 22.94 1.38 -39.40
CA ILE A 162 23.67 2.61 -39.82
C ILE A 162 25.18 2.41 -39.73
N MET A 163 25.65 1.69 -38.71
CA MET A 163 27.08 1.36 -38.52
C MET A 163 27.56 0.20 -39.39
N LYS A 164 26.71 -0.32 -40.30
CA LYS A 164 27.00 -1.45 -41.19
C LYS A 164 27.45 -2.73 -40.47
N ARG A 165 26.89 -2.99 -39.28
CA ARG A 165 27.14 -4.20 -38.47
C ARG A 165 26.22 -5.34 -38.91
N THR A 166 26.70 -6.59 -38.76
CA THR A 166 25.90 -7.78 -39.07
C THR A 166 24.79 -8.05 -38.05
N GLU A 167 23.71 -8.72 -38.50
CA GLU A 167 22.60 -9.12 -37.56
C GLU A 167 23.11 -9.99 -36.42
N GLU A 168 24.16 -10.81 -36.69
CA GLU A 168 24.71 -11.70 -35.67
C GLU A 168 25.46 -10.94 -34.58
N GLU A 169 26.31 -9.97 -34.96
CA GLU A 169 27.01 -9.09 -33.99
C GLU A 169 26.02 -8.31 -33.16
N LEU A 170 25.01 -7.71 -33.79
CA LEU A 170 23.97 -6.94 -33.11
C LEU A 170 23.11 -7.79 -32.16
N THR A 171 22.85 -9.05 -32.54
CA THR A 171 22.12 -9.98 -31.67
C THR A 171 22.91 -10.26 -30.39
N ILE A 172 24.24 -10.46 -30.48
CA ILE A 172 25.09 -10.65 -29.28
C ILE A 172 25.07 -9.41 -28.42
N PHE A 173 25.17 -8.23 -29.03
CA PHE A 173 25.11 -6.97 -28.31
C PHE A 173 23.77 -6.76 -27.61
N CYS A 174 22.65 -7.07 -28.26
CA CYS A 174 21.31 -7.04 -27.65
C CYS A 174 21.22 -7.98 -26.43
N VAL A 175 21.76 -9.21 -26.53
CA VAL A 175 21.75 -10.16 -25.41
C VAL A 175 22.55 -9.61 -24.23
N LEU A 176 23.76 -9.10 -24.46
CA LEU A 176 24.60 -8.53 -23.40
C LEU A 176 23.93 -7.31 -22.77
N PHE A 177 23.38 -6.41 -23.58
CA PHE A 177 22.64 -5.24 -23.11
C PHE A 177 21.46 -5.63 -22.21
N LEU A 178 20.63 -6.59 -22.64
CA LEU A 178 19.49 -7.05 -21.87
C LEU A 178 19.91 -7.72 -20.55
N ILE A 179 21.04 -8.43 -20.51
CA ILE A 179 21.57 -8.98 -19.25
C ILE A 179 21.94 -7.86 -18.28
N ILE A 180 22.62 -6.82 -18.75
CA ILE A 180 22.97 -5.66 -17.91
C ILE A 180 21.70 -4.98 -17.40
N GLU A 181 20.71 -4.78 -18.26
CA GLU A 181 19.46 -4.11 -17.90
C GLU A 181 18.60 -4.93 -16.93
N ILE A 182 18.61 -6.28 -17.01
CA ILE A 182 18.01 -7.17 -15.99
C ILE A 182 18.62 -6.88 -14.61
N LEU A 183 19.93 -6.71 -14.55
CA LEU A 183 20.63 -6.42 -13.30
C LEU A 183 20.33 -5.00 -12.81
N LEU A 184 20.29 -4.01 -13.71
CA LEU A 184 19.93 -2.62 -13.40
C LEU A 184 18.50 -2.47 -12.93
N SER A 185 17.54 -3.18 -13.51
CA SER A 185 16.13 -3.18 -13.10
C SER A 185 15.84 -4.00 -11.84
N ASN A 186 16.87 -4.49 -11.15
CA ASN A 186 16.74 -5.32 -9.96
C ASN A 186 15.84 -6.56 -10.17
N PHE A 187 16.03 -7.25 -11.29
CA PHE A 187 15.30 -8.47 -11.68
C PHE A 187 13.79 -8.29 -11.74
N GLN A 188 13.31 -7.16 -12.26
CA GLN A 188 11.87 -6.95 -12.40
C GLN A 188 11.22 -8.06 -13.25
N ALA A 189 10.24 -8.75 -12.69
CA ALA A 189 9.73 -10.01 -13.25
C ALA A 189 9.19 -9.88 -14.69
N GLY A 190 8.52 -8.77 -15.02
CA GLY A 190 8.00 -8.49 -16.36
C GLY A 190 9.11 -8.33 -17.40
N PHE A 191 10.19 -7.64 -17.03
CA PHE A 191 11.35 -7.41 -17.89
C PHE A 191 12.16 -8.71 -18.07
N VAL A 192 12.43 -9.44 -16.99
CA VAL A 192 13.12 -10.74 -17.04
C VAL A 192 12.37 -11.71 -17.97
N ARG A 193 11.04 -11.82 -17.82
CA ARG A 193 10.22 -12.66 -18.70
C ARG A 193 10.40 -12.28 -20.19
N ALA A 194 10.36 -10.97 -20.49
CA ALA A 194 10.46 -10.49 -21.86
C ALA A 194 11.86 -10.73 -22.44
N SER A 195 12.91 -10.49 -21.64
CA SER A 195 14.29 -10.77 -22.03
C SER A 195 14.54 -12.26 -22.25
N LEU A 196 14.05 -13.13 -21.35
CA LEU A 196 14.10 -14.59 -21.55
C LEU A 196 13.37 -15.02 -22.80
N SER A 197 12.22 -14.40 -23.11
CA SER A 197 11.49 -14.67 -24.36
C SER A 197 12.32 -14.32 -25.59
N TYR A 198 13.08 -13.23 -25.56
CA TYR A 198 14.02 -12.85 -26.62
C TYR A 198 15.18 -13.85 -26.71
N PHE A 199 15.81 -14.22 -25.58
CA PHE A 199 16.93 -15.17 -25.57
C PHE A 199 16.54 -16.53 -26.16
N TRP A 200 15.40 -17.08 -25.75
CA TRP A 200 14.87 -18.31 -26.33
C TRP A 200 14.52 -18.17 -27.81
N ASN A 201 13.99 -17.02 -28.24
CA ASN A 201 13.69 -16.76 -29.64
C ASN A 201 14.97 -16.77 -30.51
N VAL A 202 16.04 -16.14 -30.03
CA VAL A 202 17.36 -16.18 -30.68
C VAL A 202 17.92 -17.59 -30.76
N PHE A 203 17.81 -18.34 -29.66
CA PHE A 203 18.27 -19.74 -29.62
C PHE A 203 17.51 -20.63 -30.60
N PHE A 204 16.19 -20.58 -30.63
CA PHE A 204 15.38 -21.37 -31.57
C PHE A 204 15.61 -20.99 -33.02
N LYS A 205 15.74 -19.68 -33.31
CA LYS A 205 16.08 -19.17 -34.66
C LYS A 205 17.42 -19.75 -35.14
N ARG A 206 18.45 -19.71 -34.28
CA ARG A 206 19.79 -20.26 -34.63
C ARG A 206 19.80 -21.77 -34.82
N LYS A 207 19.02 -22.49 -34.00
CA LYS A 207 18.90 -23.95 -34.11
C LYS A 207 17.88 -24.41 -35.16
N LYS A 208 17.19 -23.47 -35.83
CA LYS A 208 16.12 -23.73 -36.80
C LYS A 208 14.97 -24.59 -36.21
N ILE A 209 14.72 -24.46 -34.93
CA ILE A 209 13.63 -25.19 -34.22
C ILE A 209 12.36 -24.36 -34.33
N MET A 210 11.32 -24.96 -34.94
CA MET A 210 9.99 -24.37 -35.00
C MET A 210 9.26 -24.70 -33.70
N ILE A 211 8.81 -23.66 -32.97
CA ILE A 211 8.10 -23.80 -31.71
C ILE A 211 6.89 -22.86 -31.70
N SER A 212 5.80 -23.30 -31.10
CA SER A 212 4.63 -22.45 -30.92
C SER A 212 4.90 -21.34 -29.92
N SER A 213 4.18 -20.20 -30.04
CA SER A 213 4.30 -19.11 -29.06
C SER A 213 3.88 -19.52 -27.65
N GLY A 214 2.90 -20.44 -27.55
CA GLY A 214 2.47 -21.00 -26.27
C GLY A 214 3.53 -21.86 -25.59
N ASP A 215 4.15 -22.78 -26.34
CA ASP A 215 5.25 -23.63 -25.81
C ASP A 215 6.45 -22.76 -25.40
N LYS A 216 6.78 -21.75 -26.21
CA LYS A 216 7.83 -20.80 -25.87
C LYS A 216 7.52 -20.08 -24.55
N LEU A 217 6.28 -19.65 -24.34
CA LEU A 217 5.88 -19.03 -23.06
C LEU A 217 6.04 -20.02 -21.89
N GLY A 218 5.70 -21.29 -22.09
CA GLY A 218 5.91 -22.35 -21.10
C GLY A 218 7.38 -22.54 -20.73
N ILE A 219 8.27 -22.61 -21.74
CA ILE A 219 9.72 -22.73 -21.55
C ILE A 219 10.28 -21.50 -20.80
N VAL A 220 9.85 -20.30 -21.18
CA VAL A 220 10.23 -19.06 -20.48
C VAL A 220 9.78 -19.10 -19.01
N ALA A 221 8.56 -19.57 -18.74
CA ALA A 221 8.06 -19.68 -17.38
C ALA A 221 8.87 -20.70 -16.54
N LEU A 222 9.14 -21.87 -17.09
CA LEU A 222 9.97 -22.90 -16.45
C LEU A 222 11.37 -22.38 -16.17
N THR A 223 12.00 -21.75 -17.17
CA THR A 223 13.34 -21.15 -17.02
C THR A 223 13.33 -20.10 -15.90
N HIS A 224 12.33 -19.23 -15.86
CA HIS A 224 12.24 -18.19 -14.83
C HIS A 224 12.00 -18.80 -13.43
N LEU A 225 11.19 -19.84 -13.32
CA LEU A 225 10.96 -20.58 -12.06
C LEU A 225 12.22 -21.29 -11.55
N LEU A 226 13.07 -21.83 -12.44
CA LEU A 226 14.36 -22.40 -12.04
C LEU A 226 15.25 -21.36 -11.34
N PHE A 227 15.27 -20.13 -11.82
CA PHE A 227 16.03 -19.05 -11.17
C PHE A 227 15.33 -18.49 -9.93
N ASN A 228 13.99 -18.41 -9.93
CA ASN A 228 13.19 -17.90 -8.82
C ASN A 228 11.95 -18.78 -8.56
N PRO A 229 12.03 -19.83 -7.74
CA PRO A 229 10.90 -20.69 -7.42
C PRO A 229 9.70 -19.96 -6.78
N LEU A 230 9.93 -18.81 -6.16
CA LEU A 230 8.91 -17.99 -5.51
C LEU A 230 8.35 -16.89 -6.41
N LEU A 231 8.57 -16.99 -7.72
CA LEU A 231 8.19 -15.99 -8.72
C LEU A 231 6.72 -15.56 -8.61
N PHE A 232 5.81 -16.51 -8.51
CA PHE A 232 4.36 -16.25 -8.49
C PHE A 232 3.81 -15.81 -7.12
N LEU A 233 4.66 -15.61 -6.11
CA LEU A 233 4.28 -14.79 -4.93
C LEU A 233 4.23 -13.28 -5.27
N ASN A 234 4.81 -12.87 -6.37
CA ASN A 234 4.79 -11.51 -6.87
C ASN A 234 3.61 -11.32 -7.85
N SER A 235 2.65 -10.46 -7.50
CA SER A 235 1.49 -10.16 -8.32
C SER A 235 1.87 -9.58 -9.70
N GLY A 236 2.94 -8.80 -9.80
CA GLY A 236 3.47 -8.29 -11.06
C GLY A 236 3.94 -9.40 -12.01
N ALA A 237 4.52 -10.48 -11.48
CA ALA A 237 4.87 -11.66 -12.26
C ALA A 237 3.61 -12.36 -12.79
N ILE A 238 2.62 -12.60 -11.91
CA ILE A 238 1.35 -13.23 -12.31
C ILE A 238 0.70 -12.43 -13.44
N LEU A 239 0.55 -11.12 -13.27
CA LEU A 239 -0.05 -10.24 -14.27
C LEU A 239 0.73 -10.26 -15.59
N SER A 240 2.06 -10.25 -15.55
CA SER A 240 2.90 -10.28 -16.74
C SER A 240 2.73 -11.56 -17.55
N TYR A 241 2.74 -12.73 -16.91
CA TYR A 241 2.52 -14.02 -17.57
C TYR A 241 1.08 -14.17 -18.07
N LEU A 242 0.11 -13.76 -17.26
CA LEU A 242 -1.32 -13.85 -17.61
C LEU A 242 -1.66 -12.96 -18.82
N LEU A 243 -1.08 -11.76 -18.89
CA LEU A 243 -1.26 -10.87 -20.05
C LEU A 243 -0.69 -11.47 -21.35
N VAL A 244 0.51 -12.06 -21.31
CA VAL A 244 1.09 -12.68 -22.52
C VAL A 244 0.33 -13.94 -22.92
N PHE A 245 -0.11 -14.74 -21.96
CA PHE A 245 -1.00 -15.86 -22.23
C PHE A 245 -2.33 -15.38 -22.86
N GLY A 246 -2.91 -14.31 -22.31
CA GLY A 246 -4.11 -13.67 -22.85
C GLY A 246 -3.91 -13.15 -24.29
N LEU A 247 -2.76 -12.55 -24.60
CA LEU A 247 -2.41 -12.11 -25.95
C LEU A 247 -2.35 -13.30 -26.91
N GLU A 248 -1.74 -14.42 -26.51
CA GLU A 248 -1.62 -15.61 -27.36
C GLU A 248 -2.98 -16.24 -27.67
N ILE A 249 -3.86 -16.44 -26.67
CA ILE A 249 -5.17 -17.02 -26.90
C ILE A 249 -6.14 -16.09 -27.64
N SER A 250 -5.85 -14.78 -27.64
CA SER A 250 -6.69 -13.76 -28.32
C SER A 250 -6.06 -13.17 -29.58
N LYS A 251 -4.95 -13.73 -30.09
CA LYS A 251 -4.20 -13.18 -31.23
C LYS A 251 -5.04 -12.99 -32.50
N ASN A 252 -6.04 -13.84 -32.69
CA ASN A 252 -6.95 -13.78 -33.86
C ASN A 252 -8.16 -12.85 -33.66
N PHE A 253 -8.27 -12.16 -32.49
CA PHE A 253 -9.36 -11.26 -32.24
C PHE A 253 -9.08 -9.86 -32.76
N LYS A 254 -10.13 -9.10 -33.11
CA LYS A 254 -10.00 -7.65 -33.37
C LYS A 254 -9.45 -6.95 -32.13
N LYS A 255 -8.62 -5.91 -32.31
CA LYS A 255 -7.91 -5.20 -31.23
C LYS A 255 -8.82 -4.81 -30.04
N ILE A 256 -10.01 -4.28 -30.30
CA ILE A 256 -10.96 -3.91 -29.23
C ILE A 256 -11.37 -5.15 -28.43
N LYS A 257 -11.72 -6.25 -29.09
CA LYS A 257 -12.09 -7.50 -28.43
C LYS A 257 -10.92 -8.10 -27.66
N GLN A 258 -9.71 -8.01 -28.20
CA GLN A 258 -8.48 -8.44 -27.52
C GLN A 258 -8.26 -7.65 -26.23
N ASN A 259 -8.40 -6.32 -26.25
CA ASN A 259 -8.29 -5.49 -25.05
C ASN A 259 -9.34 -5.84 -24.00
N ILE A 260 -10.59 -6.10 -24.40
CA ILE A 260 -11.65 -6.55 -23.46
C ILE A 260 -11.24 -7.88 -22.80
N VAL A 261 -10.75 -8.84 -23.59
CA VAL A 261 -10.30 -10.14 -23.08
C VAL A 261 -9.14 -9.99 -22.07
N LEU A 262 -8.17 -9.16 -22.40
CA LEU A 262 -7.03 -8.91 -21.52
C LEU A 262 -7.47 -8.28 -20.19
N ASN A 263 -8.35 -7.28 -20.24
CA ASN A 263 -8.89 -6.66 -19.03
C ASN A 263 -9.69 -7.67 -18.17
N LEU A 264 -10.55 -8.49 -18.80
CA LEU A 264 -11.32 -9.52 -18.09
C LEU A 264 -10.41 -10.56 -17.42
N LEU A 265 -9.29 -10.93 -18.04
CA LEU A 265 -8.33 -11.87 -17.47
C LEU A 265 -7.59 -11.30 -16.27
N ILE A 266 -7.17 -10.05 -16.31
CA ILE A 266 -6.40 -9.45 -15.22
C ILE A 266 -7.26 -8.97 -14.05
N THR A 267 -8.53 -8.62 -14.30
CA THR A 267 -9.45 -8.05 -13.30
C THR A 267 -9.52 -8.87 -12.00
N PRO A 268 -9.68 -10.22 -12.00
CA PRO A 268 -9.73 -10.97 -10.76
C PRO A 268 -8.45 -10.84 -9.91
N ILE A 269 -7.28 -10.78 -10.56
CA ILE A 269 -6.00 -10.60 -9.86
C ILE A 269 -5.88 -9.17 -9.31
N LEU A 270 -6.36 -8.17 -10.06
CA LEU A 270 -6.39 -6.78 -9.59
C LEU A 270 -7.29 -6.62 -8.38
N LEU A 271 -8.49 -7.20 -8.40
CA LEU A 271 -9.43 -7.15 -7.28
C LEU A 271 -8.91 -7.86 -6.03
N HIS A 272 -8.18 -8.97 -6.21
CA HIS A 272 -7.55 -9.67 -5.10
C HIS A 272 -6.44 -8.84 -4.40
N ASN A 273 -5.66 -8.05 -5.18
CA ASN A 273 -4.47 -7.37 -4.67
C ASN A 273 -4.65 -5.86 -4.45
N PHE A 274 -5.55 -5.21 -5.20
CA PHE A 274 -5.67 -3.74 -5.21
C PHE A 274 -7.08 -3.22 -4.87
N TYR A 275 -8.10 -4.09 -4.86
CA TYR A 275 -9.47 -3.82 -4.38
C TYR A 275 -10.28 -2.84 -5.22
N ARG A 276 -9.63 -2.09 -6.10
CA ARG A 276 -10.23 -1.07 -6.97
C ARG A 276 -9.97 -1.39 -8.43
N ILE A 277 -10.91 -1.07 -9.29
CA ILE A 277 -10.78 -1.17 -10.75
C ILE A 277 -11.41 0.05 -11.39
N ASN A 278 -10.86 0.44 -12.53
CA ASN A 278 -11.47 1.45 -13.36
C ASN A 278 -12.03 0.78 -14.62
N PHE A 279 -13.35 0.83 -14.81
CA PHE A 279 -13.99 0.19 -15.96
C PHE A 279 -13.72 0.94 -17.27
N LEU A 280 -13.28 2.21 -17.20
CA LEU A 280 -12.87 3.00 -18.35
C LEU A 280 -11.39 2.77 -18.75
N THR A 281 -10.68 1.87 -18.07
CA THR A 281 -9.27 1.53 -18.39
C THR A 281 -9.07 1.22 -19.87
N ILE A 282 -10.06 0.61 -20.54
CA ILE A 282 -9.98 0.31 -21.98
C ILE A 282 -9.89 1.60 -22.78
N ILE A 283 -10.66 2.62 -22.42
CA ILE A 283 -10.67 3.94 -23.08
C ILE A 283 -9.36 4.66 -22.78
N TYR A 284 -8.93 4.67 -21.52
CA TYR A 284 -7.67 5.28 -21.12
C TYR A 284 -6.47 4.63 -21.82
N ASN A 285 -6.45 3.31 -21.95
CA ASN A 285 -5.43 2.61 -22.73
C ASN A 285 -5.44 3.05 -24.20
N PHE A 286 -6.61 3.17 -24.82
CA PHE A 286 -6.72 3.58 -26.21
C PHE A 286 -6.17 5.01 -26.44
N LEU A 287 -6.38 5.92 -25.48
CA LEU A 287 -5.93 7.32 -25.58
C LEU A 287 -4.45 7.49 -25.16
N ILE A 288 -4.05 6.89 -24.04
CA ILE A 288 -2.77 7.17 -23.40
C ILE A 288 -1.63 6.30 -23.95
N VAL A 289 -1.91 5.05 -24.34
CA VAL A 289 -0.86 4.15 -24.85
C VAL A 289 -0.15 4.70 -26.10
N PRO A 290 -0.84 5.30 -27.10
CA PRO A 290 -0.15 5.92 -28.22
C PRO A 290 0.75 7.10 -27.79
N ILE A 291 0.26 7.98 -26.91
CA ILE A 291 1.04 9.11 -26.37
C ILE A 291 2.28 8.59 -25.65
N PHE A 292 2.09 7.57 -24.82
CA PHE A 292 3.18 6.95 -24.09
C PHE A 292 4.24 6.36 -25.02
N ASN A 293 3.83 5.57 -26.00
CA ASN A 293 4.74 4.83 -26.90
C ASN A 293 5.45 5.72 -27.91
N PHE A 294 4.77 6.74 -28.45
CA PHE A 294 5.32 7.54 -29.55
C PHE A 294 5.91 8.88 -29.08
N ILE A 295 5.53 9.37 -27.92
CA ILE A 295 6.00 10.65 -27.40
C ILE A 295 6.82 10.45 -26.13
N LEU A 296 6.20 9.95 -25.05
CA LEU A 296 6.78 9.98 -23.73
C LEU A 296 8.01 9.06 -23.60
N LEU A 297 7.88 7.84 -24.09
CA LEU A 297 8.96 6.87 -23.99
C LEU A 297 10.18 7.24 -24.88
N PRO A 298 10.05 7.54 -26.19
CA PRO A 298 11.18 7.99 -27.00
C PRO A 298 11.81 9.29 -26.46
N LEU A 299 10.98 10.26 -26.07
CA LEU A 299 11.46 11.52 -25.51
C LEU A 299 12.29 11.29 -24.24
N THR A 300 11.86 10.38 -23.35
CA THR A 300 12.60 10.06 -22.13
C THR A 300 14.01 9.54 -22.47
N PHE A 301 14.13 8.60 -23.41
CA PHE A 301 15.46 8.08 -23.79
C PHE A 301 16.31 9.13 -24.50
N ILE A 302 15.74 9.91 -25.42
CA ILE A 302 16.44 11.01 -26.09
C ILE A 302 17.00 11.98 -25.06
N VAL A 303 16.17 12.38 -24.08
CA VAL A 303 16.55 13.34 -23.04
C VAL A 303 17.65 12.76 -22.13
N ILE A 304 17.57 11.48 -21.74
CA ILE A 304 18.62 10.82 -20.95
C ILE A 304 19.99 10.91 -21.68
N PHE A 305 20.01 10.65 -22.98
CA PHE A 305 21.24 10.73 -23.78
C PHE A 305 21.75 12.16 -23.95
N ILE A 306 20.86 13.10 -24.29
CA ILE A 306 21.24 14.47 -24.60
C ILE A 306 21.62 15.25 -23.34
N PHE A 307 21.04 14.94 -22.20
CA PHE A 307 21.33 15.62 -20.92
C PHE A 307 22.82 15.60 -20.56
N TRP A 308 23.54 14.58 -20.98
CA TRP A 308 24.99 14.52 -20.74
C TRP A 308 25.74 15.62 -21.50
N CYS A 309 25.36 15.90 -22.75
CA CYS A 309 26.02 16.88 -23.61
C CYS A 309 25.43 18.30 -23.47
N LEU A 310 24.12 18.39 -23.29
CA LEU A 310 23.34 19.62 -23.30
C LEU A 310 22.31 19.64 -22.17
N PRO A 311 22.73 19.90 -20.90
CA PRO A 311 21.81 19.89 -19.77
C PRO A 311 20.61 20.84 -19.89
N ASP A 312 20.79 21.98 -20.57
CA ASP A 312 19.73 22.99 -20.71
C ASP A 312 18.59 22.55 -21.64
N ILE A 313 18.81 21.58 -22.53
CA ILE A 313 17.76 21.06 -23.43
C ILE A 313 16.64 20.36 -22.65
N VAL A 314 16.96 19.84 -21.47
CA VAL A 314 15.99 19.16 -20.60
C VAL A 314 14.96 20.18 -20.07
N ARG A 315 15.32 21.44 -19.93
CA ARG A 315 14.37 22.51 -19.54
C ARG A 315 13.30 22.71 -20.61
N ILE A 316 13.59 22.41 -21.87
CA ILE A 316 12.61 22.50 -22.96
C ILE A 316 11.66 21.30 -22.95
N SER A 317 12.14 20.12 -22.57
CA SER A 317 11.32 18.90 -22.51
C SER A 317 10.47 18.78 -21.24
N GLU A 318 10.87 19.38 -20.13
CA GLU A 318 10.17 19.29 -18.84
C GLU A 318 8.71 19.76 -18.91
N PRO A 319 8.34 20.86 -19.60
CA PRO A 319 6.93 21.25 -19.77
C PRO A 319 6.08 20.15 -20.43
N ILE A 320 6.64 19.38 -21.38
CA ILE A 320 5.91 18.27 -22.03
C ILE A 320 5.60 17.17 -21.01
N PHE A 321 6.61 16.76 -20.25
CA PHE A 321 6.44 15.75 -19.19
C PHE A 321 5.44 16.23 -18.13
N LYS A 322 5.53 17.53 -17.75
CA LYS A 322 4.62 18.15 -16.79
C LYS A 322 3.18 18.13 -17.29
N VAL A 323 2.93 18.55 -18.53
CA VAL A 323 1.58 18.56 -19.11
C VAL A 323 0.98 17.15 -19.12
N ILE A 324 1.76 16.14 -19.48
CA ILE A 324 1.27 14.73 -19.46
C ILE A 324 0.97 14.30 -18.03
N ALA A 325 1.82 14.64 -17.06
CA ALA A 325 1.61 14.31 -15.65
C ALA A 325 0.39 15.02 -15.07
N ASP A 326 0.26 16.32 -15.32
CA ASP A 326 -0.86 17.15 -14.84
C ASP A 326 -2.19 16.69 -15.46
N LEU A 327 -2.21 16.35 -16.76
CA LEU A 327 -3.38 15.79 -17.42
C LEU A 327 -3.77 14.42 -16.82
N THR A 328 -2.79 13.57 -16.55
CA THR A 328 -3.01 12.26 -15.93
C THR A 328 -3.60 12.42 -14.52
N ASN A 329 -3.05 13.33 -13.71
CA ASN A 329 -3.57 13.64 -12.38
C ASN A 329 -4.98 14.23 -12.45
N PHE A 330 -5.21 15.19 -13.33
CA PHE A 330 -6.53 15.81 -13.51
C PHE A 330 -7.63 14.80 -13.86
N ILE A 331 -7.32 13.84 -14.75
CA ILE A 331 -8.29 12.79 -15.13
C ILE A 331 -8.50 11.82 -13.94
N ALA A 332 -7.44 11.46 -13.22
CA ALA A 332 -7.51 10.57 -12.08
C ALA A 332 -8.28 11.17 -10.90
N ASP A 333 -8.07 12.47 -10.62
CA ASP A 333 -8.73 13.19 -9.53
C ASP A 333 -10.27 13.24 -9.70
N LYS A 334 -10.76 13.19 -10.94
CA LYS A 334 -12.20 13.08 -11.20
C LYS A 334 -12.79 11.72 -10.85
N GLN A 335 -11.95 10.72 -10.60
CA GLN A 335 -12.33 9.34 -10.25
C GLN A 335 -13.38 8.70 -11.17
N VAL A 336 -13.52 9.19 -12.40
CA VAL A 336 -14.53 8.72 -13.36
C VAL A 336 -14.23 7.26 -13.72
N GLY A 337 -15.22 6.40 -13.51
CA GLY A 337 -15.09 4.97 -13.80
C GLY A 337 -14.35 4.14 -12.75
N LEU A 338 -13.84 4.76 -11.69
CA LEU A 338 -13.15 4.07 -10.62
C LEU A 338 -14.16 3.49 -9.63
N ILE A 339 -14.09 2.19 -9.40
CA ILE A 339 -14.97 1.46 -8.48
C ILE A 339 -14.12 0.81 -7.40
N THR A 340 -14.46 1.07 -6.16
CA THR A 340 -13.95 0.31 -5.02
C THR A 340 -14.77 -0.97 -4.91
N PHE A 341 -14.26 -2.07 -5.45
CA PHE A 341 -14.96 -3.35 -5.47
C PHE A 341 -14.83 -4.11 -4.14
N GLY A 342 -13.72 -3.93 -3.46
CA GLY A 342 -13.32 -4.71 -2.30
C GLY A 342 -12.48 -5.93 -2.64
N GLN A 343 -11.99 -6.60 -1.60
CA GLN A 343 -11.08 -7.74 -1.72
C GLN A 343 -11.85 -9.04 -1.98
N ILE A 344 -11.57 -9.67 -3.10
CA ILE A 344 -12.00 -11.05 -3.36
C ILE A 344 -10.94 -12.04 -2.86
N ASN A 345 -11.36 -13.19 -2.34
CA ASN A 345 -10.43 -14.24 -1.91
C ASN A 345 -9.89 -15.08 -3.08
N TRP A 346 -8.90 -15.95 -2.82
CA TRP A 346 -8.29 -16.78 -3.86
C TRP A 346 -9.25 -17.73 -4.56
N PHE A 347 -10.23 -18.29 -3.85
CA PHE A 347 -11.24 -19.16 -4.47
C PHE A 347 -12.12 -18.39 -5.46
N GLN A 348 -12.57 -17.20 -5.08
CA GLN A 348 -13.33 -16.31 -5.95
C GLN A 348 -12.50 -15.88 -7.17
N THR A 349 -11.21 -15.56 -6.95
CA THR A 349 -10.26 -15.20 -8.01
C THR A 349 -10.09 -16.34 -9.01
N ILE A 350 -9.82 -17.56 -8.55
CA ILE A 350 -9.66 -18.73 -9.41
C ILE A 350 -10.97 -19.04 -10.16
N PHE A 351 -12.10 -18.96 -9.47
CA PHE A 351 -13.41 -19.17 -10.11
C PHE A 351 -13.65 -18.18 -11.26
N LEU A 352 -13.46 -16.88 -11.03
CA LEU A 352 -13.62 -15.86 -12.06
C LEU A 352 -12.64 -16.07 -13.23
N LEU A 353 -11.38 -16.40 -12.94
CA LEU A 353 -10.38 -16.72 -13.98
C LEU A 353 -10.81 -17.93 -14.80
N ALA A 354 -11.25 -19.01 -14.17
CA ALA A 354 -11.69 -20.23 -14.85
C ALA A 354 -12.88 -19.94 -15.78
N VAL A 355 -13.93 -19.27 -15.27
CA VAL A 355 -15.11 -18.91 -16.09
C VAL A 355 -14.70 -18.00 -17.25
N THR A 356 -13.81 -17.04 -17.04
CA THR A 356 -13.29 -16.15 -18.08
C THR A 356 -12.52 -16.94 -19.14
N LEU A 357 -11.63 -17.85 -18.75
CA LEU A 357 -10.88 -18.71 -19.68
C LEU A 357 -11.84 -19.60 -20.50
N PHE A 358 -12.81 -20.24 -19.86
CA PHE A 358 -13.82 -21.03 -20.58
C PHE A 358 -14.60 -20.18 -21.57
N LEU A 359 -14.98 -18.94 -21.23
CA LEU A 359 -15.67 -18.01 -22.13
C LEU A 359 -14.83 -17.66 -23.36
N ILE A 360 -13.50 -17.54 -23.21
CA ILE A 360 -12.57 -17.18 -24.29
C ILE A 360 -12.30 -18.37 -25.19
N ILE A 361 -12.01 -19.54 -24.62
CA ILE A 361 -11.56 -20.75 -25.33
C ILE A 361 -12.73 -21.47 -25.99
N MET A 362 -13.94 -21.39 -25.41
CA MET A 362 -15.10 -22.13 -25.92
C MET A 362 -15.43 -21.82 -27.38
N PRO A 363 -15.67 -22.85 -28.21
CA PRO A 363 -15.99 -22.68 -29.60
C PRO A 363 -17.38 -22.03 -29.80
N LYS A 364 -17.73 -21.71 -31.03
CA LYS A 364 -18.81 -20.85 -31.58
C LYS A 364 -20.25 -21.03 -31.04
N ASN A 365 -20.47 -21.83 -30.00
CA ASN A 365 -21.81 -22.03 -29.46
C ASN A 365 -22.32 -20.79 -28.72
N LYS A 366 -23.23 -20.04 -29.36
CA LYS A 366 -23.78 -18.77 -28.85
C LYS A 366 -24.51 -18.94 -27.50
N VAL A 367 -25.27 -20.03 -27.34
CA VAL A 367 -26.04 -20.30 -26.11
C VAL A 367 -25.10 -20.56 -24.91
N LYS A 368 -24.07 -21.41 -25.09
CA LYS A 368 -23.12 -21.68 -24.01
C LYS A 368 -22.34 -20.41 -23.65
N LYS A 369 -21.94 -19.60 -24.62
CA LYS A 369 -21.29 -18.31 -24.37
C LYS A 369 -22.18 -17.33 -23.61
N LEU A 370 -23.45 -17.28 -23.94
CA LEU A 370 -24.42 -16.44 -23.21
C LEU A 370 -24.54 -16.90 -21.75
N LYS A 371 -24.71 -18.22 -21.52
CA LYS A 371 -24.73 -18.77 -20.14
C LYS A 371 -23.48 -18.41 -19.36
N LEU A 372 -22.27 -18.56 -19.94
CA LEU A 372 -21.02 -18.20 -19.26
C LEU A 372 -20.91 -16.68 -18.97
N ARG A 373 -21.40 -15.82 -19.86
CA ARG A 373 -21.46 -14.36 -19.61
C ARG A 373 -22.38 -14.04 -18.44
N VAL A 374 -23.56 -14.68 -18.38
CA VAL A 374 -24.52 -14.52 -17.28
C VAL A 374 -23.91 -15.01 -15.97
N ILE A 375 -23.24 -16.17 -15.98
CA ILE A 375 -22.54 -16.69 -14.79
C ILE A 375 -21.44 -15.72 -14.34
N LEU A 376 -20.62 -15.21 -15.26
CA LEU A 376 -19.55 -14.29 -14.94
C LEU A 376 -20.07 -12.97 -14.36
N LEU A 377 -21.08 -12.38 -15.00
CA LEU A 377 -21.73 -11.16 -14.50
C LEU A 377 -22.38 -11.39 -13.14
N GLY A 378 -23.15 -12.50 -13.00
CA GLY A 378 -23.77 -12.86 -11.73
C GLY A 378 -22.75 -13.08 -10.60
N ALA A 379 -21.61 -13.71 -10.91
CA ALA A 379 -20.54 -13.89 -9.92
C ALA A 379 -19.92 -12.56 -9.48
N TYR A 380 -19.57 -11.67 -10.42
CA TYR A 380 -19.08 -10.33 -10.06
C TYR A 380 -20.10 -9.56 -9.23
N THR A 381 -21.37 -9.54 -9.65
CA THR A 381 -22.44 -8.86 -8.89
C THR A 381 -22.61 -9.47 -7.51
N SER A 382 -22.63 -10.81 -7.39
CA SER A 382 -22.77 -11.49 -6.10
C SER A 382 -21.60 -11.18 -5.16
N PHE A 383 -20.35 -11.23 -5.66
CA PHE A 383 -19.19 -10.92 -4.84
C PHE A 383 -19.17 -9.45 -4.43
N PHE A 384 -19.51 -8.54 -5.33
CA PHE A 384 -19.68 -7.12 -5.00
C PHE A 384 -20.72 -6.92 -3.90
N CYS A 385 -21.92 -7.50 -4.06
CA CYS A 385 -22.99 -7.39 -3.06
C CYS A 385 -22.60 -7.97 -1.70
N LEU A 386 -21.91 -9.12 -1.67
CA LEU A 386 -21.44 -9.75 -0.42
C LEU A 386 -20.41 -8.89 0.32
N ILE A 387 -19.60 -8.11 -0.40
CA ILE A 387 -18.59 -7.22 0.20
C ILE A 387 -19.25 -5.91 0.64
N HIS A 388 -20.08 -5.30 -0.21
CA HIS A 388 -20.66 -3.98 0.06
C HIS A 388 -21.87 -4.00 1.00
N PHE A 389 -22.58 -5.12 1.05
CA PHE A 389 -23.78 -5.28 1.88
C PHE A 389 -23.65 -6.45 2.86
N PRO A 390 -22.62 -6.45 3.73
CA PRO A 390 -22.44 -7.51 4.70
C PRO A 390 -23.60 -7.53 5.69
N LEU A 391 -24.14 -8.71 5.96
CA LEU A 391 -25.22 -8.89 6.95
C LEU A 391 -24.78 -8.64 8.40
N LYS A 392 -23.49 -8.36 8.60
CA LYS A 392 -22.85 -8.13 9.89
C LYS A 392 -22.39 -6.68 9.98
N GLY A 393 -22.59 -6.07 11.13
CA GLY A 393 -21.85 -4.88 11.50
C GLY A 393 -20.56 -5.24 12.23
N GLN A 394 -19.66 -4.29 12.38
CA GLN A 394 -18.38 -4.53 13.06
C GLN A 394 -17.84 -3.30 13.78
N VAL A 395 -17.02 -3.57 14.80
CA VAL A 395 -16.10 -2.60 15.40
C VAL A 395 -14.69 -3.19 15.24
N SER A 396 -13.84 -2.52 14.48
CA SER A 396 -12.51 -3.02 14.11
C SER A 396 -11.42 -2.09 14.61
N PHE A 397 -10.59 -2.57 15.51
CA PHE A 397 -9.38 -1.89 15.97
C PHE A 397 -8.26 -2.19 14.97
N ILE A 398 -7.94 -1.21 14.13
CA ILE A 398 -6.94 -1.33 13.08
C ILE A 398 -5.54 -1.23 13.72
N ASP A 399 -4.66 -2.21 13.48
CA ASP A 399 -3.27 -2.13 13.93
C ASP A 399 -2.49 -1.09 13.12
N VAL A 400 -2.56 0.16 13.55
CA VAL A 400 -1.76 1.27 13.00
C VAL A 400 -0.38 1.40 13.66
N GLY A 401 -0.02 0.43 14.50
CA GLY A 401 1.11 0.53 15.42
C GLY A 401 0.74 1.39 16.63
N GLN A 402 1.55 2.41 16.96
CA GLN A 402 1.18 3.34 18.01
C GLN A 402 0.13 4.31 17.48
N GLY A 403 -0.97 4.49 18.23
CA GLY A 403 -2.08 5.37 17.87
C GLY A 403 -3.41 4.63 17.71
N ASP A 404 -4.46 5.38 17.49
CA ASP A 404 -5.81 4.87 17.31
C ASP A 404 -6.33 5.04 15.87
N SER A 405 -7.01 4.01 15.39
CA SER A 405 -7.86 4.06 14.20
C SER A 405 -8.87 2.92 14.31
N ILE A 406 -10.13 3.24 14.60
CA ILE A 406 -11.16 2.25 14.85
C ILE A 406 -12.31 2.44 13.88
N LEU A 407 -12.59 1.43 13.06
CA LEU A 407 -13.71 1.42 12.12
C LEU A 407 -14.95 0.84 12.78
N ILE A 408 -16.07 1.55 12.67
CA ILE A 408 -17.41 1.09 13.07
C ILE A 408 -18.27 1.03 11.83
N THR A 409 -18.88 -0.13 11.52
CA THR A 409 -19.87 -0.25 10.47
C THR A 409 -21.16 -0.88 10.98
N THR A 410 -22.28 -0.41 10.47
CA THR A 410 -23.58 -1.05 10.71
C THR A 410 -23.83 -2.17 9.69
N PRO A 411 -24.74 -3.13 9.97
CA PRO A 411 -25.10 -4.14 8.99
C PRO A 411 -25.49 -3.51 7.65
N LEU A 412 -25.15 -4.18 6.55
CA LEU A 412 -25.32 -3.73 5.17
C LEU A 412 -24.49 -2.46 4.83
N ASN A 413 -23.48 -2.12 5.63
CA ASN A 413 -22.66 -0.89 5.53
C ASN A 413 -23.53 0.39 5.38
N ARG A 414 -24.70 0.41 6.03
CA ARG A 414 -25.59 1.57 5.96
C ARG A 414 -24.95 2.83 6.51
N LYS A 415 -24.06 2.66 7.48
CA LYS A 415 -23.27 3.73 8.10
C LYS A 415 -21.87 3.25 8.42
N THR A 416 -20.91 4.13 8.18
CA THR A 416 -19.49 3.89 8.36
C THR A 416 -18.87 5.04 9.13
N TYR A 417 -18.26 4.74 10.29
CA TYR A 417 -17.59 5.72 11.13
C TYR A 417 -16.16 5.30 11.40
N LEU A 418 -15.27 6.28 11.49
CA LEU A 418 -13.90 6.07 11.93
C LEU A 418 -13.67 6.89 13.22
N ILE A 419 -13.10 6.27 14.23
CA ILE A 419 -12.59 6.98 15.42
C ILE A 419 -11.09 7.07 15.24
N ASP A 420 -10.59 8.30 15.17
CA ASP A 420 -9.21 8.66 14.90
C ASP A 420 -8.62 8.11 13.58
N THR A 421 -7.57 8.71 13.11
CA THR A 421 -6.95 8.40 11.82
C THR A 421 -5.59 7.74 11.96
N GLY A 422 -5.05 7.71 13.17
CA GLY A 422 -3.66 7.36 13.40
C GLY A 422 -2.70 8.42 12.88
N GLY A 423 -1.46 8.04 12.78
CA GLY A 423 -0.39 8.87 12.24
C GLY A 423 0.91 8.71 12.99
N LYS A 424 1.96 9.37 12.53
CA LYS A 424 3.28 9.36 13.15
C LYS A 424 3.87 10.76 13.25
N LEU A 425 4.50 11.05 14.37
CA LEU A 425 5.35 12.22 14.50
C LEU A 425 6.56 12.10 13.57
N ASN A 426 6.67 13.04 12.63
CA ASN A 426 7.81 13.16 11.74
C ASN A 426 8.82 14.15 12.32
N PHE A 427 9.89 13.63 12.92
CA PHE A 427 10.99 14.47 13.42
C PHE A 427 12.06 14.77 12.36
N GLY A 428 11.95 14.23 11.15
CA GLY A 428 12.92 14.38 10.07
C GLY A 428 12.57 15.46 9.05
N LYS A 429 13.58 16.02 8.37
CA LYS A 429 13.41 16.99 7.28
C LYS A 429 12.72 16.41 6.04
N ARG A 430 12.68 15.09 5.86
CA ARG A 430 11.99 14.43 4.74
C ARG A 430 10.53 14.16 5.10
N LYS A 431 9.60 14.61 4.27
CA LYS A 431 8.20 14.23 4.37
C LYS A 431 8.10 12.70 4.23
N SER A 432 7.75 12.00 5.29
CA SER A 432 7.43 10.57 5.20
C SER A 432 6.01 10.42 4.66
N GLU A 433 5.78 9.32 3.96
CA GLU A 433 4.42 8.96 3.53
C GLU A 433 3.52 8.76 4.75
N PRO A 434 2.29 9.33 4.76
CA PRO A 434 1.30 9.06 5.78
C PRO A 434 1.10 7.56 6.00
N GLN A 435 1.02 7.15 7.26
CA GLN A 435 0.84 5.74 7.61
C GLN A 435 -0.51 5.20 7.12
N LEU A 436 -1.51 6.05 7.15
CA LEU A 436 -2.86 5.79 6.65
C LEU A 436 -2.85 5.24 5.22
N ASN A 437 -2.00 5.74 4.31
CA ASN A 437 -1.90 5.27 2.93
C ASN A 437 -1.48 3.79 2.82
N ARG A 438 -0.79 3.29 3.84
CA ARG A 438 -0.27 1.92 3.87
C ARG A 438 -1.15 0.97 4.66
N ILE A 439 -1.97 1.49 5.57
CA ILE A 439 -2.74 0.67 6.52
C ILE A 439 -4.23 0.93 6.37
N THR A 440 -4.73 2.10 6.80
CA THR A 440 -6.17 2.35 6.94
C THR A 440 -6.87 2.43 5.58
N ILE A 441 -6.29 3.11 4.58
CA ILE A 441 -6.89 3.18 3.23
C ILE A 441 -7.00 1.80 2.56
N PRO A 442 -5.93 0.98 2.48
CA PRO A 442 -6.06 -0.39 1.95
C PRO A 442 -7.04 -1.27 2.73
N PHE A 443 -7.10 -1.10 4.07
CA PHE A 443 -8.06 -1.80 4.91
C PHE A 443 -9.51 -1.44 4.55
N LEU A 444 -9.82 -0.14 4.40
CA LEU A 444 -11.15 0.33 3.99
C LEU A 444 -11.51 -0.17 2.59
N TYR A 445 -10.62 0.01 1.62
CA TYR A 445 -10.86 -0.45 0.25
C TYR A 445 -11.05 -1.97 0.14
N ALA A 446 -10.31 -2.76 0.94
CA ALA A 446 -10.49 -4.21 0.97
C ALA A 446 -11.90 -4.61 1.44
N GLN A 447 -12.53 -3.80 2.27
CA GLN A 447 -13.90 -3.99 2.74
C GLN A 447 -14.96 -3.34 1.85
N GLY A 448 -14.56 -2.76 0.72
CA GLY A 448 -15.49 -2.07 -0.19
C GLY A 448 -15.96 -0.71 0.32
N ILE A 449 -15.23 -0.10 1.27
CA ILE A 449 -15.58 1.20 1.85
C ILE A 449 -14.77 2.28 1.12
N ASP A 450 -15.47 3.21 0.49
CA ASP A 450 -14.92 4.33 -0.28
C ASP A 450 -15.35 5.71 0.24
N HIS A 451 -16.17 5.76 1.26
CA HIS A 451 -16.62 6.98 1.94
C HIS A 451 -16.84 6.70 3.43
N LEU A 452 -16.85 7.75 4.23
CA LEU A 452 -17.18 7.70 5.65
C LEU A 452 -18.31 8.67 5.97
N ASP A 453 -19.35 8.17 6.66
CA ASP A 453 -20.45 9.02 7.16
C ASP A 453 -19.94 9.97 8.23
N GLY A 454 -19.00 9.53 9.08
CA GLY A 454 -18.43 10.38 10.11
C GLY A 454 -17.05 9.93 10.58
N VAL A 455 -16.27 10.90 10.99
CA VAL A 455 -14.98 10.68 11.65
C VAL A 455 -15.01 11.38 13.00
N PHE A 456 -14.82 10.63 14.08
CA PHE A 456 -14.68 11.15 15.43
C PHE A 456 -13.19 11.35 15.73
N LEU A 457 -12.82 12.55 16.14
CA LEU A 457 -11.45 12.88 16.54
C LEU A 457 -11.41 13.06 18.05
N SER A 458 -10.57 12.25 18.71
CA SER A 458 -10.44 12.30 20.16
C SER A 458 -9.73 13.58 20.60
N HIS A 459 -8.53 13.84 20.10
CA HIS A 459 -7.69 15.00 20.40
C HIS A 459 -6.65 15.27 19.32
N GLN A 460 -5.78 16.29 19.51
CA GLN A 460 -4.89 16.80 18.44
C GLN A 460 -3.63 15.99 18.16
N ASP A 461 -3.27 15.02 18.99
CA ASP A 461 -1.96 14.37 18.91
C ASP A 461 -1.74 13.61 17.59
N ALA A 462 -0.49 13.50 17.23
CA ALA A 462 -0.13 13.00 15.89
C ALA A 462 -0.46 11.52 15.69
N ASP A 463 -0.52 10.72 16.73
CA ASP A 463 -0.90 9.31 16.68
C ASP A 463 -2.42 9.10 16.63
N HIS A 464 -3.21 10.18 16.75
CA HIS A 464 -4.67 10.19 16.60
C HIS A 464 -5.12 10.92 15.32
N ILE A 465 -4.66 12.15 15.08
CA ILE A 465 -5.09 12.95 13.93
C ILE A 465 -3.95 13.32 12.98
N GLY A 466 -2.79 12.66 13.10
CA GLY A 466 -1.61 12.95 12.27
C GLY A 466 -1.88 12.79 10.78
N ASP A 467 -2.65 11.78 10.43
CA ASP A 467 -2.96 11.43 9.04
C ASP A 467 -4.33 11.96 8.56
N LEU A 468 -5.03 12.82 9.34
CA LEU A 468 -6.34 13.37 9.00
C LEU A 468 -6.37 14.02 7.61
N LYS A 469 -5.38 14.87 7.31
CA LYS A 469 -5.30 15.48 5.98
C LYS A 469 -5.24 14.44 4.87
N ALA A 470 -4.42 13.40 5.04
CA ALA A 470 -4.29 12.34 4.06
C ALA A 470 -5.57 11.49 3.90
N LEU A 471 -6.38 11.37 4.96
CA LEU A 471 -7.71 10.76 4.89
C LEU A 471 -8.64 11.61 4.02
N LEU A 472 -8.77 12.89 4.33
CA LEU A 472 -9.65 13.82 3.63
C LEU A 472 -9.26 13.99 2.15
N ASP A 473 -7.96 13.95 1.84
CA ASP A 473 -7.45 14.00 0.47
C ASP A 473 -7.87 12.77 -0.38
N GLN A 474 -8.29 11.63 0.24
CA GLN A 474 -8.50 10.36 -0.47
C GLN A 474 -9.89 9.75 -0.32
N ILE A 475 -10.55 10.01 0.79
CA ILE A 475 -11.88 9.45 1.12
C ILE A 475 -12.84 10.56 1.45
N PRO A 476 -14.00 10.65 0.77
CA PRO A 476 -15.07 11.56 1.15
C PRO A 476 -15.54 11.29 2.57
N VAL A 477 -15.54 12.33 3.40
CA VAL A 477 -16.04 12.31 4.78
C VAL A 477 -17.19 13.28 4.90
N LYS A 478 -18.35 12.83 5.39
CA LYS A 478 -19.54 13.69 5.49
C LYS A 478 -19.48 14.59 6.72
N HIS A 479 -19.21 13.99 7.90
CA HIS A 479 -19.15 14.73 9.17
C HIS A 479 -17.81 14.51 9.86
N LEU A 480 -17.29 15.58 10.48
CA LEU A 480 -16.12 15.53 11.32
C LEU A 480 -16.51 15.97 12.73
N TYR A 481 -16.54 15.01 13.66
CA TYR A 481 -16.91 15.20 15.05
C TYR A 481 -15.67 15.39 15.91
N PHE A 482 -15.63 16.40 16.75
CA PHE A 482 -14.47 16.69 17.60
C PHE A 482 -14.88 17.54 18.83
N ALA A 483 -14.03 17.57 19.86
CA ALA A 483 -14.27 18.39 21.04
C ALA A 483 -14.29 19.87 20.70
N ARG A 484 -15.28 20.61 21.23
CA ARG A 484 -15.43 22.05 21.01
C ARG A 484 -14.18 22.79 21.45
N GLY A 485 -13.73 23.76 20.64
CA GLY A 485 -12.50 24.52 20.82
C GLY A 485 -11.30 23.98 20.04
N LEU A 486 -11.36 22.76 19.49
CA LEU A 486 -10.31 22.23 18.64
C LEU A 486 -10.08 23.09 17.38
N THR A 487 -11.10 23.81 16.90
CA THR A 487 -11.00 24.77 15.79
C THR A 487 -10.13 25.98 16.10
N ASP A 488 -9.88 26.29 17.38
CA ASP A 488 -8.99 27.37 17.77
C ASP A 488 -7.52 26.97 17.67
N ASN A 489 -7.27 25.66 17.43
CA ASN A 489 -5.95 25.12 17.23
C ASN A 489 -5.50 25.28 15.78
N GLN A 490 -4.49 26.11 15.54
CA GLN A 490 -3.98 26.39 14.19
C GLN A 490 -3.42 25.14 13.46
N SER A 491 -2.83 24.20 14.20
CA SER A 491 -2.31 22.95 13.62
C SER A 491 -3.43 22.07 13.07
N PHE A 492 -4.54 21.97 13.80
CA PHE A 492 -5.74 21.29 13.33
C PHE A 492 -6.36 21.97 12.12
N MET A 493 -6.59 23.29 12.17
CA MET A 493 -7.18 24.03 11.08
C MET A 493 -6.35 23.93 9.80
N LYS A 494 -5.02 23.93 9.90
CA LYS A 494 -4.14 23.69 8.75
C LYS A 494 -4.33 22.32 8.09
N LYS A 495 -4.72 21.29 8.84
CA LYS A 495 -4.96 19.95 8.28
C LYS A 495 -6.26 19.89 7.48
N ILE A 496 -7.28 20.65 7.86
CA ILE A 496 -8.62 20.61 7.26
C ILE A 496 -8.91 21.77 6.31
N SER A 497 -8.04 22.78 6.23
CA SER A 497 -8.29 24.05 5.50
C SER A 497 -8.73 23.87 4.05
N ASN A 498 -8.21 22.87 3.36
CA ASN A 498 -8.55 22.59 1.95
C ASN A 498 -9.89 21.83 1.78
N HIS A 499 -10.50 21.36 2.87
CA HIS A 499 -11.69 20.50 2.86
C HIS A 499 -12.89 21.09 3.60
N LEU A 500 -12.81 22.37 3.99
CA LEU A 500 -13.89 23.03 4.76
C LEU A 500 -15.23 23.07 4.03
N ASN A 501 -15.22 23.06 2.70
CA ASN A 501 -16.43 23.03 1.89
C ASN A 501 -16.98 21.62 1.65
N ASP A 502 -16.18 20.59 1.88
CA ASP A 502 -16.51 19.20 1.56
C ASP A 502 -16.97 18.41 2.80
N VAL A 503 -16.63 18.91 4.00
CA VAL A 503 -16.86 18.21 5.28
C VAL A 503 -17.63 19.10 6.23
N GLN A 504 -18.69 18.57 6.83
CA GLN A 504 -19.44 19.27 7.86
C GLN A 504 -18.73 19.14 9.22
N LEU A 505 -18.35 20.28 9.81
CA LEU A 505 -17.69 20.35 11.12
C LEU A 505 -18.73 20.30 12.23
N MET A 506 -18.57 19.37 13.18
CA MET A 506 -19.50 19.12 14.27
C MET A 506 -18.77 19.16 15.64
N PRO A 507 -18.60 20.38 16.23
CA PRO A 507 -18.00 20.50 17.55
C PRO A 507 -18.95 20.04 18.65
N LEU A 508 -18.45 19.18 19.57
CA LEU A 508 -19.24 18.49 20.59
C LEU A 508 -18.73 18.82 21.99
N LEU A 509 -19.65 18.73 22.98
CA LEU A 509 -19.37 18.78 24.41
C LEU A 509 -20.15 17.67 25.13
N ALA A 510 -19.82 17.43 26.41
CA ALA A 510 -20.55 16.50 27.28
C ALA A 510 -22.05 16.82 27.30
N GLY A 511 -22.88 15.80 27.14
CA GLY A 511 -24.33 15.91 27.01
C GLY A 511 -24.86 16.00 25.59
N ASP A 512 -24.02 16.32 24.61
CA ASP A 512 -24.40 16.29 23.18
C ASP A 512 -24.64 14.84 22.72
N LYS A 513 -25.55 14.68 21.75
CA LYS A 513 -25.90 13.37 21.19
C LYS A 513 -25.82 13.41 19.66
N VAL A 514 -25.12 12.44 19.09
CA VAL A 514 -25.10 12.22 17.66
C VAL A 514 -25.96 11.01 17.33
N ARG A 515 -27.12 11.26 16.69
CA ARG A 515 -28.06 10.21 16.31
C ARG A 515 -28.05 10.04 14.80
N GLU A 516 -27.37 9.02 14.33
CA GLU A 516 -27.27 8.77 12.89
C GLU A 516 -27.18 7.26 12.61
N GLY A 517 -27.99 6.81 11.67
CA GLY A 517 -27.91 5.44 11.14
C GLY A 517 -28.23 4.31 12.12
N GLY A 518 -29.00 4.58 13.17
CA GLY A 518 -29.37 3.59 14.18
C GLY A 518 -28.31 3.40 15.27
N ILE A 519 -27.31 4.28 15.33
CA ILE A 519 -26.37 4.37 16.45
C ILE A 519 -26.58 5.71 17.14
N ASP A 520 -26.77 5.65 18.46
CA ASP A 520 -26.86 6.83 19.31
C ASP A 520 -25.51 6.96 20.05
N PHE A 521 -24.70 7.93 19.63
CA PHE A 521 -23.47 8.29 20.32
C PHE A 521 -23.76 9.37 21.34
N ASP A 522 -23.56 9.06 22.63
CA ASP A 522 -23.64 10.02 23.72
C ASP A 522 -22.24 10.53 24.06
N VAL A 523 -22.06 11.85 24.09
CA VAL A 523 -20.80 12.49 24.45
C VAL A 523 -20.71 12.65 25.94
N LEU A 524 -19.69 12.08 26.55
CA LEU A 524 -19.49 12.11 28.00
C LEU A 524 -18.47 13.16 28.45
N TYR A 525 -17.54 13.54 27.54
CA TYR A 525 -16.45 14.48 27.81
C TYR A 525 -15.97 15.13 26.50
N PRO A 526 -15.46 16.36 26.48
CA PRO A 526 -15.17 17.25 27.60
C PRO A 526 -16.40 18.09 28.06
N PHE A 527 -16.37 18.55 29.31
CA PHE A 527 -17.42 19.45 29.85
C PHE A 527 -17.22 20.90 29.41
N LYS A 528 -16.02 21.28 29.00
CA LYS A 528 -15.65 22.65 28.57
C LYS A 528 -14.89 22.59 27.27
N ALA A 529 -14.95 23.67 26.52
CA ALA A 529 -14.15 23.81 25.30
C ALA A 529 -12.65 23.86 25.63
N GLY A 530 -11.84 23.15 24.85
CA GLY A 530 -10.40 23.08 25.00
C GLY A 530 -9.67 23.04 23.67
N LEU A 531 -8.34 23.15 23.66
CA LEU A 531 -7.52 23.17 22.44
C LEU A 531 -7.23 21.78 21.86
N GLY A 532 -7.88 20.74 22.42
CA GLY A 532 -7.75 19.36 21.94
C GLY A 532 -6.49 18.65 22.41
N LYS A 533 -6.03 18.93 23.63
CA LYS A 533 -4.98 18.16 24.29
C LYS A 533 -5.56 16.85 24.84
N ASN A 534 -4.72 15.99 25.45
CA ASN A 534 -5.17 14.74 26.08
C ASN A 534 -6.27 14.96 27.11
N GLU A 535 -6.13 16.04 27.91
CA GLU A 535 -7.15 16.43 28.89
C GLU A 535 -8.48 16.88 28.29
N ASP A 536 -8.53 17.18 27.00
CA ASP A 536 -9.74 17.59 26.27
C ASP A 536 -10.27 16.43 25.38
N SER A 537 -9.81 15.20 25.58
CA SER A 537 -10.15 14.07 24.70
C SER A 537 -11.65 13.83 24.62
N LEU A 538 -12.20 13.85 23.40
CA LEU A 538 -13.60 13.53 23.16
C LEU A 538 -13.89 12.09 23.59
N SER A 539 -14.73 11.93 24.63
CA SER A 539 -15.14 10.63 25.14
C SER A 539 -16.58 10.35 24.74
N ILE A 540 -16.79 9.19 24.10
CA ILE A 540 -18.10 8.80 23.57
C ILE A 540 -18.50 7.41 24.05
N THR A 541 -19.81 7.22 24.30
CA THR A 541 -20.41 5.92 24.57
C THR A 541 -21.57 5.68 23.59
N PHE A 542 -21.76 4.43 23.21
CA PHE A 542 -22.86 4.02 22.34
C PHE A 542 -23.23 2.55 22.59
N LYS A 543 -24.38 2.14 22.07
CA LYS A 543 -24.82 0.75 22.09
C LYS A 543 -24.92 0.16 20.70
N LEU A 544 -24.37 -1.03 20.52
CA LEU A 544 -24.51 -1.85 19.31
C LEU A 544 -24.88 -3.29 19.71
N ALA A 545 -25.94 -3.85 19.13
CA ALA A 545 -26.41 -5.21 19.41
C ALA A 545 -26.47 -5.52 20.93
N ASN A 546 -27.05 -4.60 21.71
CA ASN A 546 -27.18 -4.65 23.18
C ASN A 546 -25.85 -4.60 23.94
N LYS A 547 -24.74 -4.35 23.29
CA LYS A 547 -23.42 -4.15 23.92
C LYS A 547 -23.08 -2.67 23.99
N ARG A 548 -22.76 -2.20 25.21
CA ARG A 548 -22.34 -0.82 25.44
C ARG A 548 -20.84 -0.69 25.31
N TRP A 549 -20.42 0.26 24.51
CA TRP A 549 -19.04 0.61 24.22
C TRP A 549 -18.67 1.95 24.85
N LEU A 550 -17.43 2.08 25.28
CA LEU A 550 -16.84 3.33 25.73
C LEU A 550 -15.48 3.56 25.08
N PHE A 551 -15.27 4.78 24.58
CA PHE A 551 -14.02 5.27 24.02
C PHE A 551 -13.68 6.60 24.70
N THR A 552 -12.51 6.72 25.32
CA THR A 552 -12.07 7.91 26.06
C THR A 552 -10.88 8.61 25.42
N GLY A 553 -10.43 8.17 24.23
CA GLY A 553 -9.20 8.68 23.62
C GLY A 553 -8.00 8.51 24.57
N ASP A 554 -7.26 9.58 24.77
CA ASP A 554 -6.10 9.61 25.67
C ASP A 554 -6.36 10.39 26.96
N LEU A 555 -7.63 10.42 27.38
CA LEU A 555 -8.07 11.07 28.62
C LEU A 555 -7.29 10.51 29.82
N GLY A 556 -6.79 11.41 30.65
CA GLY A 556 -6.09 11.08 31.88
C GLY A 556 -7.05 10.76 33.05
N ARG A 557 -6.50 10.28 34.16
CA ARG A 557 -7.26 9.90 35.38
C ARG A 557 -8.17 11.00 35.92
N GLU A 558 -7.78 12.26 35.82
CA GLU A 558 -8.61 13.39 36.27
C GLU A 558 -9.90 13.47 35.46
N GLY A 559 -9.83 13.42 34.13
CA GLY A 559 -11.03 13.42 33.30
C GLY A 559 -11.86 12.14 33.46
N GLU A 560 -11.23 10.97 33.67
CA GLU A 560 -11.94 9.72 34.01
C GLU A 560 -12.75 9.88 35.29
N LYS A 561 -12.20 10.52 36.33
CA LYS A 561 -12.92 10.84 37.57
C LYS A 561 -14.05 11.85 37.38
N GLU A 562 -13.87 12.84 36.51
CA GLU A 562 -14.95 13.75 36.14
C GLU A 562 -16.11 13.00 35.49
N ILE A 563 -15.84 12.09 34.55
CA ILE A 563 -16.85 11.23 33.93
C ILE A 563 -17.52 10.38 35.03
N GLN A 564 -16.75 9.78 35.93
CA GLN A 564 -17.24 8.94 37.04
C GLN A 564 -18.18 9.71 37.97
N ASN A 565 -17.89 10.95 38.30
CA ASN A 565 -18.70 11.79 39.14
C ASN A 565 -20.03 12.23 38.51
N HIS A 566 -20.05 12.40 37.16
CA HIS A 566 -21.25 12.86 36.46
C HIS A 566 -22.14 11.72 35.96
N TYR A 567 -21.57 10.55 35.74
CA TYR A 567 -22.28 9.43 35.13
C TYR A 567 -22.04 8.14 35.89
N ASN A 568 -23.12 7.44 36.19
CA ASN A 568 -23.06 6.11 36.81
C ASN A 568 -23.60 5.07 35.82
N PHE A 569 -22.69 4.34 35.15
CA PHE A 569 -23.05 3.30 34.18
C PHE A 569 -21.96 2.22 34.08
N GLN A 570 -22.35 1.06 33.57
CA GLN A 570 -21.47 -0.05 33.25
C GLN A 570 -21.35 -0.18 31.73
N VAL A 571 -20.24 -0.78 31.24
CA VAL A 571 -19.99 -1.03 29.83
C VAL A 571 -19.62 -2.49 29.60
N ASP A 572 -19.97 -3.01 28.43
CA ASP A 572 -19.52 -4.35 28.03
C ASP A 572 -18.09 -4.30 27.50
N TYR A 573 -17.78 -3.26 26.71
CA TYR A 573 -16.50 -3.12 26.00
C TYR A 573 -15.91 -1.73 26.21
N PHE A 574 -14.62 -1.71 26.54
CA PHE A 574 -13.90 -0.48 26.78
C PHE A 574 -12.61 -0.43 25.95
N LYS A 575 -12.41 0.64 25.19
CA LYS A 575 -11.10 0.97 24.62
C LYS A 575 -10.28 1.65 25.70
N LEU A 576 -9.21 1.00 26.14
CA LEU A 576 -8.36 1.47 27.23
C LEU A 576 -7.76 2.85 26.91
N GLY A 577 -7.91 3.78 27.84
CA GLY A 577 -7.42 5.14 27.70
C GLY A 577 -5.91 5.19 27.45
N HIS A 578 -5.47 6.13 26.63
CA HIS A 578 -4.07 6.47 26.39
C HIS A 578 -3.18 5.24 26.13
N HIS A 579 -3.66 4.31 25.30
CA HIS A 579 -2.98 3.07 24.89
C HIS A 579 -2.50 2.19 26.05
N GLY A 580 -3.11 2.33 27.23
CA GLY A 580 -2.67 1.66 28.45
C GLY A 580 -1.53 2.38 29.18
N SER A 581 -1.46 3.71 29.06
CA SER A 581 -0.55 4.54 29.88
C SER A 581 -0.89 4.45 31.35
N LYS A 582 0.12 4.60 32.21
CA LYS A 582 -0.05 4.74 33.65
C LYS A 582 -0.76 6.05 34.08
N THR A 583 -0.88 7.02 33.18
CA THR A 583 -1.55 8.31 33.42
C THR A 583 -3.07 8.23 33.24
N SER A 584 -3.58 7.12 32.74
CA SER A 584 -5.01 6.83 32.53
C SER A 584 -5.42 5.52 33.23
N SER A 585 -6.66 5.12 33.04
CA SER A 585 -7.19 3.83 33.53
C SER A 585 -7.15 3.73 35.05
N ASP A 586 -7.80 4.73 35.68
CA ASP A 586 -7.94 4.77 37.13
C ASP A 586 -8.64 3.49 37.65
N PRO A 587 -8.12 2.82 38.72
CA PRO A 587 -8.68 1.56 39.20
C PRO A 587 -10.15 1.67 39.64
N ASP A 588 -10.55 2.80 40.25
CA ASP A 588 -11.93 2.99 40.70
C ASP A 588 -12.87 3.22 39.52
N PHE A 589 -12.41 3.93 38.48
CA PHE A 589 -13.14 4.09 37.23
C PHE A 589 -13.35 2.74 36.53
N LEU A 590 -12.30 1.93 36.41
CA LEU A 590 -12.39 0.59 35.84
C LEU A 590 -13.32 -0.33 36.62
N LYS A 591 -13.30 -0.25 37.96
CA LYS A 591 -14.18 -1.02 38.82
C LYS A 591 -15.64 -0.60 38.65
N GLN A 592 -15.94 0.68 38.51
CA GLN A 592 -17.29 1.18 38.24
C GLN A 592 -17.80 0.74 36.87
N LEU A 593 -16.97 0.90 35.83
CA LEU A 593 -17.32 0.50 34.46
C LEU A 593 -17.57 -1.00 34.33
N ASN A 594 -16.83 -1.81 35.07
CA ASN A 594 -16.87 -3.28 35.10
C ASN A 594 -16.94 -3.92 33.68
N PRO A 595 -16.01 -3.60 32.79
CA PRO A 595 -16.06 -4.07 31.41
C PRO A 595 -15.84 -5.58 31.29
N CYS A 596 -16.64 -6.24 30.45
CA CYS A 596 -16.43 -7.66 30.14
C CYS A 596 -15.11 -7.90 29.36
N LEU A 597 -14.67 -6.93 28.57
CA LEU A 597 -13.43 -6.99 27.78
C LEU A 597 -12.91 -5.58 27.52
N VAL A 598 -11.60 -5.46 27.60
CA VAL A 598 -10.85 -4.25 27.27
C VAL A 598 -10.06 -4.43 25.96
N PHE A 599 -10.07 -3.41 25.10
CA PHE A 599 -9.28 -3.35 23.87
C PHE A 599 -8.16 -2.33 24.05
N ILE A 600 -6.96 -2.71 23.66
CA ILE A 600 -5.75 -1.88 23.72
C ILE A 600 -5.22 -1.71 22.29
N SER A 601 -5.09 -0.45 21.85
CA SER A 601 -4.37 -0.13 20.61
C SER A 601 -2.96 0.30 20.98
N SER A 602 -1.96 -0.51 20.70
CA SER A 602 -0.57 -0.15 20.96
C SER A 602 0.38 -0.76 19.94
N GLY A 603 1.50 -0.10 19.72
CA GLY A 603 2.51 -0.53 18.74
C GLY A 603 3.51 -1.51 19.33
N ARG A 604 3.96 -2.49 18.52
CA ARG A 604 5.06 -3.38 18.88
C ARG A 604 6.34 -2.60 19.10
N ASN A 605 7.02 -2.86 20.22
CA ASN A 605 8.27 -2.21 20.57
C ASN A 605 8.18 -0.67 20.51
N ASN A 606 7.02 -0.10 20.92
CA ASN A 606 6.83 1.33 20.94
C ASN A 606 7.75 2.01 21.98
N ARG A 607 8.18 3.21 21.66
CA ARG A 607 9.14 3.98 22.50
C ARG A 607 8.56 4.46 23.83
N PHE A 608 7.24 4.44 23.97
CA PHE A 608 6.54 4.91 25.17
C PHE A 608 6.39 3.80 26.20
N GLY A 609 6.65 2.53 25.81
CA GLY A 609 6.48 1.36 26.67
C GLY A 609 5.02 0.98 26.92
N HIS A 610 4.09 1.46 26.10
CA HIS A 610 2.67 1.13 26.22
C HIS A 610 2.34 -0.28 25.73
N PRO A 611 1.40 -0.99 26.36
CA PRO A 611 0.79 -0.68 27.65
C PRO A 611 1.78 -0.85 28.81
N HIS A 612 1.71 0.06 29.80
CA HIS A 612 2.56 -0.03 30.98
C HIS A 612 2.20 -1.23 31.86
N GLN A 613 3.21 -1.81 32.49
CA GLN A 613 3.01 -2.99 33.34
C GLN A 613 2.08 -2.71 34.53
N GLU A 614 2.09 -1.47 35.04
CA GLU A 614 1.19 -1.03 36.10
C GLU A 614 -0.27 -1.15 35.66
N THR A 615 -0.60 -0.65 34.49
CA THR A 615 -1.96 -0.73 33.93
C THR A 615 -2.39 -2.18 33.68
N LEU A 616 -1.49 -3.01 33.19
CA LEU A 616 -1.78 -4.44 32.98
C LEU A 616 -1.99 -5.18 34.30
N ARG A 617 -1.25 -4.81 35.36
CA ARG A 617 -1.49 -5.36 36.72
C ARG A 617 -2.88 -4.93 37.25
N THR A 618 -3.25 -3.67 37.11
CA THR A 618 -4.58 -3.18 37.50
C THR A 618 -5.70 -3.99 36.84
N LEU A 619 -5.59 -4.23 35.49
CA LEU A 619 -6.58 -5.06 34.81
C LEU A 619 -6.62 -6.50 35.36
N LYS A 620 -5.45 -7.08 35.62
CA LYS A 620 -5.33 -8.43 36.15
C LYS A 620 -5.91 -8.52 37.57
N ASP A 621 -5.61 -7.57 38.42
CA ASP A 621 -6.08 -7.52 39.82
C ASP A 621 -7.61 -7.35 39.90
N LEU A 622 -8.20 -6.65 38.93
CA LEU A 622 -9.64 -6.50 38.78
C LEU A 622 -10.28 -7.67 37.99
N GLY A 623 -9.51 -8.64 37.51
CA GLY A 623 -10.04 -9.77 36.74
C GLY A 623 -10.58 -9.38 35.36
N ILE A 624 -10.18 -8.23 34.81
CA ILE A 624 -10.66 -7.71 33.52
C ILE A 624 -9.80 -8.26 32.39
N PRO A 625 -10.35 -9.07 31.45
CA PRO A 625 -9.63 -9.57 30.32
C PRO A 625 -9.36 -8.46 29.28
N TYR A 626 -8.29 -8.58 28.51
CA TYR A 626 -7.96 -7.62 27.45
C TYR A 626 -7.42 -8.27 26.18
N LEU A 627 -7.57 -7.58 25.06
CA LEU A 627 -6.93 -7.89 23.78
C LEU A 627 -6.12 -6.68 23.31
N ASN A 628 -4.93 -6.94 22.71
CA ASN A 628 -4.02 -5.89 22.28
C ASN A 628 -3.67 -6.06 20.80
N THR A 629 -3.74 -4.96 20.03
CA THR A 629 -3.40 -4.95 18.59
C THR A 629 -1.95 -5.31 18.34
N GLN A 630 -1.01 -4.98 19.23
CA GLN A 630 0.40 -5.37 19.10
C GLN A 630 0.60 -6.89 19.01
N ASP A 631 -0.25 -7.69 19.66
CA ASP A 631 -0.14 -9.14 19.72
C ASP A 631 -1.05 -9.82 18.71
N SER A 632 -2.22 -9.25 18.49
CA SER A 632 -3.31 -9.84 17.70
C SER A 632 -3.42 -9.34 16.26
N GLY A 633 -2.71 -8.24 15.90
CA GLY A 633 -3.01 -7.50 14.68
C GLY A 633 -4.39 -6.82 14.81
N THR A 634 -5.09 -6.62 13.69
CA THR A 634 -6.48 -6.11 13.73
C THR A 634 -7.35 -6.99 14.61
N ILE A 635 -8.09 -6.37 15.53
CA ILE A 635 -9.10 -7.02 16.36
C ILE A 635 -10.46 -6.54 15.88
N THR A 636 -11.33 -7.46 15.50
CA THR A 636 -12.67 -7.13 14.99
C THR A 636 -13.74 -7.84 15.81
N TRP A 637 -14.62 -7.06 16.41
CA TRP A 637 -15.89 -7.55 16.95
C TRP A 637 -16.94 -7.45 15.86
N ASN A 638 -17.48 -8.60 15.45
CA ASN A 638 -18.56 -8.70 14.47
C ASN A 638 -19.87 -8.97 15.20
N TYR A 639 -20.94 -8.32 14.80
CA TYR A 639 -22.27 -8.56 15.33
C TYR A 639 -23.30 -8.73 14.21
N SER A 640 -24.29 -9.56 14.47
CA SER A 640 -25.37 -9.83 13.52
C SER A 640 -26.65 -10.10 14.28
N PRO A 641 -27.78 -9.59 13.80
CA PRO A 641 -29.09 -9.94 14.37
C PRO A 641 -29.38 -11.45 14.37
N PHE A 642 -28.74 -12.20 13.46
CA PHE A 642 -29.02 -13.62 13.21
C PHE A 642 -28.02 -14.59 13.80
N GLN A 643 -26.77 -14.16 14.08
CA GLN A 643 -25.66 -15.05 14.46
C GLN A 643 -25.01 -14.69 15.79
N GLY A 644 -25.55 -13.70 16.51
CA GLY A 644 -24.92 -13.16 17.71
C GLY A 644 -23.66 -12.36 17.39
N ASP A 645 -22.79 -12.22 18.38
CA ASP A 645 -21.53 -11.49 18.27
C ASP A 645 -20.32 -12.43 18.37
N LYS A 646 -19.23 -12.03 17.71
CA LYS A 646 -17.98 -12.80 17.68
C LYS A 646 -16.78 -11.88 17.54
N ILE A 647 -15.78 -12.08 18.38
CA ILE A 647 -14.47 -11.42 18.25
C ILE A 647 -13.54 -12.29 17.40
N THR A 648 -12.87 -11.65 16.46
CA THR A 648 -11.84 -12.28 15.61
C THR A 648 -10.59 -11.42 15.62
N THR A 649 -9.43 -12.08 15.58
CA THR A 649 -8.13 -11.44 15.49
C THR A 649 -7.46 -11.81 14.18
N PHE A 650 -6.66 -10.93 13.62
CA PHE A 650 -5.98 -11.18 12.36
C PHE A 650 -4.95 -12.31 12.49
N TYR A 651 -4.21 -12.36 13.58
CA TYR A 651 -3.35 -13.49 13.90
C TYR A 651 -4.12 -14.58 14.62
N LYS A 652 -4.30 -15.71 13.97
CA LYS A 652 -4.96 -16.91 14.51
C LYS A 652 -4.04 -17.73 15.40
N GLY A 653 -3.40 -17.21 16.38
CA GLY A 653 -2.46 -18.04 17.13
C GLY A 653 -2.35 -17.78 18.62
N ASN A 654 -2.69 -16.59 19.04
CA ASN A 654 -2.51 -16.16 20.41
C ASN A 654 -3.75 -15.47 20.99
N THR A 655 -4.95 -15.98 20.73
CA THR A 655 -6.11 -15.62 21.55
C THR A 655 -5.99 -16.33 22.91
N LYS A 656 -4.89 -16.12 23.61
CA LYS A 656 -4.90 -16.23 25.06
C LYS A 656 -5.54 -14.94 25.54
N TRP A 657 -6.77 -15.04 25.99
CA TRP A 657 -7.40 -14.08 26.85
C TRP A 657 -6.47 -13.96 28.08
N HIS A 658 -5.75 -12.86 28.20
CA HIS A 658 -4.90 -12.60 29.35
C HIS A 658 -5.70 -11.97 30.46
#